data_aad29c47254d6d03e44359aa38ed35bb
#
_entry.id   aad29c47254d6d03e44359aa38ed35bb
#
_cell.length_a   1.000
_cell.length_b   1.000
_cell.length_c   1.000
_cell.angle_alpha   90.00
_cell.angle_beta   90.00
_cell.angle_gamma   90.00
#
_symmetry.space_group_name_H-M   'P 1'
#
loop_
_entity.id
_entity.type
_entity.pdbx_description
1 polymer ?
#
loop_
_entity_poly.entity_id
_entity_poly.type
_entity_poly.pdbx_seq_one_letter_code
_entity_poly.pdbx_strand_id
1 'polypeptide(L)'
;MKLHNIILPLTATLLLVSACTDTSVPGPQSLRTRRIYTQALSGSDSLPQTRIAFDDKEEEGMATRWETTDAFKGYYTTPQVQQVLQTTETVALFSYAESSLSGKDNQARFEADVADDVDATTIFNFFYPSWRTSGLTWANTRASLQGQKQQGNASTAHLSLYNYLHATGVTDIEHAPEAVAFSPLLALLRFDLTLQDYDAIRDGLPQRFSLQSEGEQPFYHSIQANGQGLEASSYLDLQLQDIDPTTSATDELPANTLRLYCATAPTTLHPARLSLNVYCSNGARYTTQITAADDVTVSWQAGIRYRTDALALTRLADDAAVSVFDNSTQASASFSGSGTQTDPYLIASADDLKLLVQQVSEQGNKYSGKYFKLTTDLRIEADTWTPIGLRTGEGSWDDNNRPFCAHFDGNGHTISGKLNGSTTNFGLFGLVGENFSVTNLHITAQVNNNYEAGESTTRAASTGALIGCIWANNSNSTIHIQDCSFSGTLSSAGGGNYAGGLVGNLAIGNINMTGCINRGKLSATNNSSSSTANQNLGGLVGYAQGMVSLSDCANYGSFSTTNNSENVYAGGLLGQVTSGVICQLRNTDNYADVFPAANSNAKVGGLMGRADNGQLHTSINHATLTTGSGKRGSLVGQTNGSLTVNDCCTDQGNTGLPLCAEQASTQPCDEKHRKGL
;
A
#
# COMPACT_ATOMS: atom_id res chain seq x y z
N MET A 1 -9.13 -58.40 29.24
CA MET A 1 -9.88 -57.71 30.32
C MET A 1 -10.60 -56.54 29.65
N LYS A 2 -11.92 -56.67 29.50
CA LYS A 2 -12.80 -55.71 28.80
C LYS A 2 -13.14 -54.57 29.77
N LEU A 3 -13.10 -53.31 29.35
CA LEU A 3 -13.84 -52.24 30.00
C LEU A 3 -14.67 -51.48 28.95
N HIS A 4 -15.92 -51.37 29.33
CA HIS A 4 -17.02 -50.89 28.51
C HIS A 4 -17.11 -49.37 28.45
N ASN A 5 -17.58 -48.92 27.32
CA ASN A 5 -18.08 -47.56 27.06
C ASN A 5 -19.35 -47.30 27.89
N ILE A 6 -19.45 -46.15 28.53
CA ILE A 6 -20.69 -45.58 29.02
C ILE A 6 -20.91 -44.24 28.33
N ILE A 7 -21.87 -44.23 27.41
CA ILE A 7 -22.48 -43.03 26.84
C ILE A 7 -23.68 -42.69 27.68
N LEU A 8 -23.73 -41.52 28.29
CA LEU A 8 -24.93 -40.97 28.91
C LEU A 8 -25.56 -39.95 27.96
N PRO A 9 -26.84 -40.07 27.61
CA PRO A 9 -27.56 -39.02 26.94
C PRO A 9 -28.11 -38.02 27.95
N LEU A 10 -27.81 -36.74 27.74
CA LEU A 10 -28.40 -35.63 28.49
C LEU A 10 -29.76 -35.29 27.86
N THR A 11 -30.84 -35.79 28.47
CA THR A 11 -32.20 -35.35 28.18
C THR A 11 -32.50 -34.10 28.99
N ALA A 12 -32.64 -32.95 28.30
CA ALA A 12 -33.12 -31.71 28.91
C ALA A 12 -34.65 -31.83 29.13
N THR A 13 -35.06 -31.91 30.36
CA THR A 13 -36.48 -31.83 30.75
C THR A 13 -36.87 -30.35 30.83
N LEU A 14 -37.77 -29.93 29.95
CA LEU A 14 -38.38 -28.61 29.95
C LEU A 14 -39.45 -28.56 31.05
N LEU A 15 -39.18 -27.88 32.17
CA LEU A 15 -40.16 -27.52 33.15
C LEU A 15 -40.77 -26.16 32.79
N LEU A 16 -42.00 -26.20 32.29
CA LEU A 16 -42.85 -25.01 32.17
C LEU A 16 -43.35 -24.64 33.57
N VAL A 17 -42.79 -23.59 34.16
CA VAL A 17 -43.40 -22.88 35.28
C VAL A 17 -43.98 -21.59 34.72
N SER A 18 -45.30 -21.58 34.59
CA SER A 18 -46.09 -20.37 34.35
C SER A 18 -46.10 -19.55 35.64
N ALA A 19 -45.33 -18.50 35.69
CA ALA A 19 -45.49 -17.40 36.64
C ALA A 19 -45.57 -16.10 35.84
N CYS A 20 -46.78 -15.57 35.75
CA CYS A 20 -47.00 -14.19 35.32
C CYS A 20 -46.34 -13.26 36.33
N THR A 21 -45.20 -12.71 36.01
CA THR A 21 -44.73 -11.43 36.51
C THR A 21 -44.27 -10.64 35.30
N ASP A 22 -44.98 -9.55 35.10
CA ASP A 22 -44.73 -8.53 34.10
C ASP A 22 -43.38 -7.85 34.44
N THR A 23 -42.27 -8.44 33.99
CA THR A 23 -40.99 -7.77 33.89
C THR A 23 -40.64 -7.74 32.41
N SER A 24 -41.04 -6.67 31.78
CA SER A 24 -40.46 -6.27 30.49
C SER A 24 -38.96 -6.20 30.66
N VAL A 25 -38.24 -7.23 30.17
CA VAL A 25 -36.80 -7.13 29.93
C VAL A 25 -36.65 -5.98 28.96
N PRO A 26 -35.97 -4.90 29.33
CA PRO A 26 -35.71 -3.82 28.36
C PRO A 26 -34.96 -4.45 27.21
N GLY A 27 -35.52 -4.40 26.01
CA GLY A 27 -34.78 -4.75 24.80
C GLY A 27 -33.49 -3.93 24.74
N PRO A 28 -32.48 -4.36 23.98
CA PRO A 28 -31.22 -3.62 23.88
C PRO A 28 -31.55 -2.16 23.63
N GLN A 29 -31.17 -1.27 24.54
CA GLN A 29 -31.38 0.16 24.40
C GLN A 29 -30.56 0.61 23.19
N SER A 30 -31.22 1.06 22.14
CA SER A 30 -30.56 1.71 21.02
C SER A 30 -30.18 3.12 21.42
N LEU A 31 -29.01 3.57 21.00
CA LEU A 31 -28.59 4.96 21.16
C LEU A 31 -29.63 5.86 20.48
N ARG A 32 -30.24 6.78 21.24
CA ARG A 32 -31.08 7.83 20.66
C ARG A 32 -30.17 8.88 20.05
N THR A 33 -30.51 9.36 18.86
CA THR A 33 -29.68 10.32 18.13
C THR A 33 -30.47 11.54 17.74
N ARG A 34 -29.81 12.69 17.64
CA ARG A 34 -30.30 13.91 17.05
C ARG A 34 -29.31 14.49 16.08
N ARG A 35 -29.79 15.30 15.15
CA ARG A 35 -28.95 15.99 14.19
C ARG A 35 -28.42 17.27 14.78
N ILE A 36 -27.12 17.50 14.67
CA ILE A 36 -26.47 18.75 15.04
C ILE A 36 -25.72 19.33 13.84
N TYR A 37 -25.38 20.60 13.95
CA TYR A 37 -24.62 21.33 12.95
C TYR A 37 -23.38 21.95 13.58
N THR A 38 -22.31 22.10 12.80
CA THR A 38 -21.13 22.87 13.18
C THR A 38 -20.64 23.69 12.00
N GLN A 39 -20.12 24.87 12.25
CA GLN A 39 -19.35 25.61 11.26
C GLN A 39 -17.89 25.23 11.39
N ALA A 40 -17.27 24.89 10.27
CA ALA A 40 -15.85 24.61 10.21
C ALA A 40 -15.13 25.72 9.46
N LEU A 41 -14.08 26.25 10.07
CA LEU A 41 -13.16 27.21 9.47
C LEU A 41 -11.84 26.48 9.16
N SER A 42 -11.44 26.47 7.90
CA SER A 42 -10.15 25.90 7.50
C SER A 42 -9.06 26.97 7.58
N GLY A 43 -8.26 26.92 8.64
CA GLY A 43 -7.15 27.84 8.86
C GLY A 43 -7.52 29.15 9.60
N SER A 44 -6.54 29.86 10.11
CA SER A 44 -6.68 31.21 10.66
C SER A 44 -6.21 32.25 9.63
N ASP A 45 -6.77 33.45 9.68
CA ASP A 45 -6.41 34.56 8.78
C ASP A 45 -4.92 34.95 8.83
N SER A 46 -4.12 34.36 9.72
CA SER A 46 -2.71 34.65 9.96
C SER A 46 -1.74 33.49 9.75
N LEU A 47 -2.22 32.28 9.35
CA LEU A 47 -1.36 31.12 9.08
C LEU A 47 -1.51 30.67 7.61
N PRO A 48 -0.45 30.07 7.02
CA PRO A 48 -0.56 29.47 5.69
C PRO A 48 -1.68 28.44 5.70
N GLN A 49 -2.69 28.67 4.88
CA GLN A 49 -3.93 27.91 4.88
C GLN A 49 -3.80 26.70 3.96
N THR A 50 -4.34 25.58 4.37
CA THR A 50 -4.21 24.29 3.66
C THR A 50 -5.56 23.81 3.17
N ARG A 51 -5.72 23.62 1.90
CA ARG A 51 -6.66 22.75 1.25
C ARG A 51 -6.46 22.54 -0.25
N ILE A 52 -6.94 21.50 -0.71
CA ILE A 52 -7.24 20.74 -1.93
C ILE A 52 -6.84 21.32 -3.31
N ALA A 53 -6.76 22.59 -3.53
CA ALA A 53 -6.12 23.17 -4.70
C ALA A 53 -4.95 24.04 -4.23
N PHE A 54 -3.79 23.46 -4.22
CA PHE A 54 -2.56 24.18 -3.94
C PHE A 54 -2.18 24.99 -5.17
N ASP A 55 -2.44 26.29 -5.19
CA ASP A 55 -1.88 27.17 -6.20
C ASP A 55 -0.50 27.65 -5.74
N ASP A 56 0.54 27.18 -6.41
CA ASP A 56 1.92 27.52 -6.10
C ASP A 56 2.29 28.99 -6.47
N LYS A 57 1.34 29.72 -7.05
CA LYS A 57 1.55 31.12 -7.49
C LYS A 57 1.42 32.14 -6.37
N GLU A 58 0.89 31.76 -5.20
CA GLU A 58 0.74 32.69 -4.08
C GLU A 58 1.96 32.60 -3.15
N GLU A 59 2.67 33.73 -2.98
CA GLU A 59 3.80 33.86 -2.06
C GLU A 59 3.40 33.77 -0.57
N GLU A 60 2.12 33.91 -0.24
CA GLU A 60 1.59 34.00 1.13
C GLU A 60 0.57 32.90 1.48
N GLY A 61 0.95 31.62 1.32
CA GLY A 61 0.14 30.52 1.84
C GLY A 61 -0.95 30.04 0.85
N MET A 62 -1.32 28.79 1.05
CA MET A 62 -2.23 28.09 0.15
C MET A 62 -3.67 28.33 0.63
N ALA A 63 -4.46 29.04 -0.16
CA ALA A 63 -5.87 29.29 0.13
C ALA A 63 -6.66 27.97 0.21
N THR A 64 -7.53 27.86 1.18
CA THR A 64 -8.32 26.64 1.40
C THR A 64 -9.79 26.96 1.47
N ARG A 65 -10.59 26.11 0.83
CA ARG A 65 -12.04 26.16 0.91
C ARG A 65 -12.61 24.75 1.05
N TRP A 66 -13.71 24.65 1.74
CA TRP A 66 -14.44 23.41 1.87
C TRP A 66 -15.19 23.07 0.58
N GLU A 67 -15.26 21.80 0.24
CA GLU A 67 -16.02 21.27 -0.89
C GLU A 67 -17.20 20.42 -0.43
N THR A 68 -18.16 20.25 -1.31
CA THR A 68 -19.41 19.51 -1.03
C THR A 68 -19.19 18.04 -0.69
N THR A 69 -17.99 17.51 -0.98
CA THR A 69 -17.60 16.13 -0.67
C THR A 69 -16.82 16.00 0.62
N ASP A 70 -16.47 17.13 1.26
CA ASP A 70 -15.68 17.08 2.48
C ASP A 70 -16.48 16.52 3.65
N ALA A 71 -15.82 15.70 4.44
CA ALA A 71 -16.35 15.16 5.69
C ALA A 71 -15.22 14.95 6.69
N PHE A 72 -15.52 15.10 7.97
CA PHE A 72 -14.57 14.85 9.06
C PHE A 72 -15.22 14.04 10.19
N LYS A 73 -14.42 13.40 10.99
CA LYS A 73 -14.84 12.66 12.18
C LYS A 73 -14.82 13.56 13.40
N GLY A 74 -15.86 13.51 14.21
CA GLY A 74 -15.93 14.13 15.53
C GLY A 74 -15.99 13.06 16.62
N TYR A 75 -14.98 12.99 17.46
CA TYR A 75 -14.88 12.07 18.59
C TYR A 75 -15.40 12.76 19.84
N TYR A 76 -16.34 12.13 20.55
CA TYR A 76 -16.98 12.72 21.72
C TYR A 76 -17.46 11.65 22.72
N THR A 77 -17.80 12.07 23.92
CA THR A 77 -18.42 11.22 24.93
C THR A 77 -19.58 11.95 25.61
N THR A 78 -20.60 11.18 25.99
CA THR A 78 -21.72 11.65 26.81
C THR A 78 -22.12 10.53 27.78
N PRO A 79 -22.92 10.81 28.83
CA PRO A 79 -23.46 9.78 29.69
C PRO A 79 -24.23 8.68 28.93
N GLN A 80 -25.01 9.03 27.92
CA GLN A 80 -25.74 8.05 27.11
C GLN A 80 -24.80 7.16 26.29
N VAL A 81 -23.73 7.73 25.68
CA VAL A 81 -22.70 6.98 24.97
C VAL A 81 -22.06 5.95 25.89
N GLN A 82 -21.66 6.35 27.08
CA GLN A 82 -21.04 5.44 28.06
C GLN A 82 -21.99 4.34 28.52
N GLN A 83 -23.25 4.67 28.76
CA GLN A 83 -24.24 3.73 29.28
C GLN A 83 -24.72 2.73 28.21
N VAL A 84 -25.00 3.21 27.00
CA VAL A 84 -25.61 2.41 25.93
C VAL A 84 -24.56 1.64 25.13
N LEU A 85 -23.49 2.30 24.71
CA LEU A 85 -22.43 1.68 23.91
C LEU A 85 -21.35 1.01 24.75
N GLN A 86 -21.33 1.26 26.07
CA GLN A 86 -20.30 0.77 27.00
C GLN A 86 -18.88 1.11 26.54
N THR A 87 -18.72 2.27 25.94
CA THR A 87 -17.45 2.81 25.43
C THR A 87 -17.16 4.14 26.09
N THR A 88 -15.87 4.49 26.21
CA THR A 88 -15.46 5.79 26.76
C THR A 88 -15.62 6.95 25.77
N GLU A 89 -15.77 6.64 24.49
CA GLU A 89 -15.85 7.62 23.41
C GLU A 89 -16.56 6.99 22.22
N THR A 90 -17.22 7.81 21.40
CA THR A 90 -17.78 7.42 20.12
C THR A 90 -17.41 8.42 19.03
N VAL A 91 -17.73 8.11 17.77
CA VAL A 91 -17.42 8.94 16.60
C VAL A 91 -18.68 9.28 15.83
N ALA A 92 -18.82 10.53 15.44
CA ALA A 92 -19.82 11.01 14.49
C ALA A 92 -19.15 11.46 13.19
N LEU A 93 -19.79 11.20 12.07
CA LEU A 93 -19.36 11.67 10.77
C LEU A 93 -20.05 12.99 10.45
N PHE A 94 -19.28 14.06 10.37
CA PHE A 94 -19.75 15.38 9.96
C PHE A 94 -19.58 15.52 8.45
N SER A 95 -20.68 15.64 7.74
CA SER A 95 -20.72 15.78 6.29
C SER A 95 -21.10 17.21 5.91
N TYR A 96 -20.57 17.68 4.78
CA TYR A 96 -20.88 19.00 4.24
C TYR A 96 -22.39 19.19 4.06
N ALA A 97 -22.93 20.25 4.63
CA ALA A 97 -24.35 20.58 4.54
C ALA A 97 -24.60 21.75 3.57
N GLU A 98 -23.88 22.85 3.73
CA GLU A 98 -23.99 24.02 2.88
C GLU A 98 -22.78 24.96 2.99
N SER A 99 -22.61 25.84 1.99
CA SER A 99 -21.61 26.90 2.05
C SER A 99 -21.90 27.86 3.20
N SER A 100 -20.85 28.51 3.70
CA SER A 100 -20.96 29.45 4.82
C SER A 100 -22.03 30.53 4.61
N LEU A 101 -22.82 30.80 5.64
CA LEU A 101 -23.73 31.92 5.71
C LEU A 101 -23.01 33.29 5.62
N SER A 102 -21.71 33.34 5.87
CA SER A 102 -20.90 34.56 5.83
C SER A 102 -20.33 34.91 4.45
N GLY A 103 -20.48 34.02 3.44
CA GLY A 103 -19.91 34.21 2.10
C GLY A 103 -18.39 34.11 2.04
N LYS A 104 -17.73 33.57 3.07
CA LYS A 104 -16.29 33.30 3.09
C LYS A 104 -16.00 31.90 2.59
N ASP A 105 -15.17 31.75 1.58
CA ASP A 105 -14.85 30.47 0.94
C ASP A 105 -14.17 29.45 1.86
N ASN A 106 -13.55 29.88 2.95
CA ASN A 106 -12.88 29.02 3.92
C ASN A 106 -13.80 28.54 5.05
N GLN A 107 -15.09 28.87 5.03
CA GLN A 107 -16.08 28.44 6.02
C GLN A 107 -17.16 27.60 5.36
N ALA A 108 -17.59 26.54 6.02
CA ALA A 108 -18.73 25.73 5.61
C ALA A 108 -19.47 25.17 6.82
N ARG A 109 -20.74 24.85 6.62
CA ARG A 109 -21.57 24.17 7.60
C ARG A 109 -21.56 22.68 7.36
N PHE A 110 -21.36 21.93 8.43
CA PHE A 110 -21.39 20.47 8.44
C PHE A 110 -22.48 19.96 9.37
N GLU A 111 -23.01 18.80 9.09
CA GLU A 111 -24.04 18.14 9.90
C GLU A 111 -23.65 16.71 10.26
N ALA A 112 -24.09 16.26 11.44
CA ALA A 112 -23.92 14.89 11.92
C ALA A 112 -25.09 14.46 12.81
N ASP A 113 -25.33 13.14 12.84
CA ASP A 113 -26.22 12.53 13.82
C ASP A 113 -25.38 12.11 15.04
N VAL A 114 -25.74 12.60 16.22
CA VAL A 114 -25.03 12.38 17.49
C VAL A 114 -26.01 11.91 18.55
N ALA A 115 -25.51 11.43 19.71
CA ALA A 115 -26.36 11.09 20.85
C ALA A 115 -27.26 12.27 21.26
N ASP A 116 -28.50 12.02 21.66
CA ASP A 116 -29.50 13.06 21.94
C ASP A 116 -29.19 13.87 23.21
N ASP A 117 -28.29 13.37 24.07
CA ASP A 117 -27.81 14.07 25.26
C ASP A 117 -26.54 14.94 25.01
N VAL A 118 -26.08 15.06 23.75
CA VAL A 118 -25.04 16.04 23.37
C VAL A 118 -25.58 17.45 23.62
N ASP A 119 -24.83 18.30 24.29
CA ASP A 119 -25.21 19.70 24.63
C ASP A 119 -24.09 20.68 24.30
N ALA A 120 -24.29 21.95 24.58
CA ALA A 120 -23.33 23.02 24.33
C ALA A 120 -22.03 22.89 25.14
N THR A 121 -21.92 21.96 26.08
CA THR A 121 -20.73 21.69 26.85
C THR A 121 -19.98 20.46 26.37
N THR A 122 -20.56 19.69 25.45
CA THR A 122 -19.95 18.48 24.91
C THR A 122 -18.76 18.84 24.02
N ILE A 123 -17.56 18.39 24.40
CA ILE A 123 -16.34 18.63 23.64
C ILE A 123 -16.19 17.57 22.56
N PHE A 124 -15.93 18.02 21.35
CA PHE A 124 -15.56 17.20 20.21
C PHE A 124 -14.08 17.39 19.86
N ASN A 125 -13.40 16.30 19.58
CA ASN A 125 -12.12 16.29 18.89
C ASN A 125 -12.35 15.94 17.42
N PHE A 126 -12.07 16.86 16.52
CA PHE A 126 -12.31 16.70 15.10
C PHE A 126 -11.06 16.32 14.34
N PHE A 127 -11.21 15.43 13.36
CA PHE A 127 -10.14 15.03 12.47
C PHE A 127 -10.62 14.96 11.01
N TYR A 128 -9.90 15.61 10.12
CA TYR A 128 -10.13 15.62 8.68
C TYR A 128 -8.92 15.00 7.93
N PRO A 129 -9.13 14.29 6.83
CA PRO A 129 -10.39 13.84 6.27
C PRO A 129 -10.92 12.56 6.96
N SER A 130 -12.25 12.38 6.91
CA SER A 130 -12.89 11.23 7.58
C SER A 130 -12.47 9.88 7.06
N TRP A 131 -12.16 9.79 5.78
CA TRP A 131 -11.93 8.55 5.04
C TRP A 131 -10.49 8.01 5.12
N ARG A 132 -9.49 8.85 5.47
CA ARG A 132 -8.08 8.42 5.59
C ARG A 132 -7.63 8.05 7.00
N THR A 133 -8.54 7.90 7.91
CA THR A 133 -8.22 7.63 9.31
C THR A 133 -8.62 6.25 9.75
N SER A 134 -7.74 5.57 10.46
CA SER A 134 -8.05 4.37 11.23
C SER A 134 -8.20 4.72 12.71
N GLY A 135 -8.96 3.91 13.45
CA GLY A 135 -9.19 4.07 14.89
C GLY A 135 -10.62 4.45 15.23
N LEU A 136 -11.08 3.94 16.37
CA LEU A 136 -12.44 4.15 16.90
C LEU A 136 -12.47 5.19 18.03
N THR A 137 -11.31 5.63 18.51
CA THR A 137 -11.17 6.65 19.55
C THR A 137 -10.14 7.68 19.10
N TRP A 138 -10.22 8.90 19.65
CA TRP A 138 -9.25 9.96 19.38
C TRP A 138 -7.82 9.52 19.61
N ALA A 139 -7.55 8.87 20.73
CA ALA A 139 -6.22 8.39 21.10
C ALA A 139 -5.64 7.34 20.13
N ASN A 140 -6.51 6.60 19.44
CA ASN A 140 -6.11 5.56 18.48
C ASN A 140 -6.23 6.00 17.02
N THR A 141 -6.66 7.24 16.78
CA THR A 141 -6.81 7.76 15.42
C THR A 141 -5.45 8.06 14.80
N ARG A 142 -5.20 7.43 13.67
CA ARG A 142 -3.95 7.52 12.91
C ARG A 142 -4.24 7.78 11.44
N ALA A 143 -3.31 8.46 10.79
CA ALA A 143 -3.34 8.69 9.35
C ALA A 143 -1.97 8.35 8.74
N SER A 144 -1.97 7.65 7.61
CA SER A 144 -0.76 7.24 6.90
C SER A 144 -0.13 8.41 6.17
N LEU A 145 1.21 8.48 6.21
CA LEU A 145 2.04 9.39 5.41
C LEU A 145 2.71 8.67 4.23
N GLN A 146 2.48 7.37 4.12
CA GLN A 146 3.06 6.52 3.10
C GLN A 146 2.29 6.57 1.78
N GLY A 147 2.92 6.07 0.72
CA GLY A 147 2.31 5.96 -0.59
C GLY A 147 2.08 7.31 -1.28
N GLN A 148 2.80 8.37 -0.87
CA GLN A 148 2.72 9.66 -1.55
C GLN A 148 3.13 9.51 -3.01
N LYS A 149 2.29 10.03 -3.92
CA LYS A 149 2.48 9.86 -5.35
C LYS A 149 2.14 11.15 -6.09
N GLN A 150 3.12 11.72 -6.74
CA GLN A 150 2.92 12.88 -7.60
C GLN A 150 2.76 12.44 -9.06
N GLN A 151 1.67 12.85 -9.69
CA GLN A 151 1.42 12.64 -11.10
C GLN A 151 1.59 13.97 -11.86
N GLY A 152 2.55 13.97 -12.78
CA GLY A 152 2.93 15.17 -13.51
C GLY A 152 3.92 16.05 -12.76
N ASN A 153 4.81 16.71 -13.52
CA ASN A 153 5.80 17.64 -12.97
C ASN A 153 5.10 18.89 -12.42
N ALA A 154 5.54 19.37 -11.26
CA ALA A 154 4.95 20.50 -10.55
C ALA A 154 3.47 20.33 -10.12
N SER A 155 2.91 19.12 -10.16
CA SER A 155 1.54 18.85 -9.74
C SER A 155 1.44 18.75 -8.22
N THR A 156 0.44 19.40 -7.66
CA THR A 156 0.13 19.36 -6.22
C THR A 156 -1.14 18.54 -5.90
N ALA A 157 -1.77 17.95 -6.91
CA ALA A 157 -3.06 17.28 -6.77
C ALA A 157 -3.09 16.19 -5.68
N HIS A 158 -1.99 15.43 -5.53
CA HIS A 158 -1.88 14.37 -4.52
C HIS A 158 -1.86 14.90 -3.09
N LEU A 159 -1.47 16.16 -2.85
CA LEU A 159 -1.40 16.72 -1.50
C LEU A 159 -2.77 16.81 -0.84
N SER A 160 -3.85 16.86 -1.62
CA SER A 160 -5.21 16.81 -1.08
C SER A 160 -5.46 15.55 -0.25
N LEU A 161 -4.81 14.45 -0.60
CA LEU A 161 -4.90 13.17 0.13
C LEU A 161 -4.18 13.19 1.48
N TYR A 162 -3.27 14.14 1.69
CA TYR A 162 -2.44 14.27 2.90
C TYR A 162 -2.73 15.58 3.64
N ASN A 163 -3.88 16.20 3.37
CA ASN A 163 -4.31 17.40 4.09
C ASN A 163 -4.96 17.02 5.42
N TYR A 164 -4.16 16.61 6.40
CA TYR A 164 -4.65 16.24 7.73
C TYR A 164 -4.82 17.48 8.59
N LEU A 165 -6.07 17.69 9.04
CA LEU A 165 -6.43 18.80 9.90
C LEU A 165 -7.06 18.27 11.19
N HIS A 166 -6.84 18.97 12.28
CA HIS A 166 -7.50 18.70 13.54
C HIS A 166 -8.10 19.96 14.15
N ALA A 167 -9.10 19.78 14.98
CA ALA A 167 -9.69 20.82 15.80
C ALA A 167 -10.25 20.25 17.09
N THR A 168 -10.40 21.08 18.10
CA THR A 168 -11.15 20.76 19.33
C THR A 168 -12.11 21.88 19.61
N GLY A 169 -13.36 21.55 19.88
CA GLY A 169 -14.36 22.56 20.14
C GLY A 169 -15.69 21.99 20.61
N VAL A 170 -16.59 22.85 20.95
CA VAL A 170 -17.97 22.54 21.24
C VAL A 170 -18.83 22.83 20.01
N THR A 171 -19.92 22.10 19.85
CA THR A 171 -20.89 22.38 18.81
C THR A 171 -22.08 23.12 19.44
N ASP A 172 -22.55 24.18 18.82
CA ASP A 172 -23.82 24.76 19.21
C ASP A 172 -24.94 24.04 18.48
N ILE A 173 -25.94 23.72 19.23
CA ILE A 173 -27.03 22.88 18.82
C ILE A 173 -28.18 23.69 18.26
N GLU A 174 -28.29 24.95 18.62
CA GLU A 174 -29.47 25.78 18.32
C GLU A 174 -29.17 27.04 17.50
N HIS A 175 -27.97 27.59 17.58
CA HIS A 175 -27.61 28.86 16.94
C HIS A 175 -26.17 28.81 16.45
N ALA A 176 -25.94 28.61 15.20
CA ALA A 176 -24.59 28.54 14.60
C ALA A 176 -23.52 29.35 15.37
N PRO A 177 -22.65 28.72 16.15
CA PRO A 177 -21.67 29.39 17.00
C PRO A 177 -20.45 29.85 16.23
N GLU A 178 -19.46 30.30 16.95
CA GLU A 178 -18.15 30.56 16.41
C GLU A 178 -17.63 29.30 15.65
N ALA A 179 -17.13 29.55 14.44
CA ALA A 179 -16.65 28.46 13.60
C ALA A 179 -15.49 27.71 14.28
N VAL A 180 -15.55 26.39 14.30
CA VAL A 180 -14.45 25.57 14.78
C VAL A 180 -13.26 25.70 13.83
N ALA A 181 -12.15 26.19 14.32
CA ALA A 181 -10.93 26.41 13.55
C ALA A 181 -10.11 25.11 13.44
N PHE A 182 -9.92 24.63 12.23
CA PHE A 182 -9.08 23.49 11.93
C PHE A 182 -7.63 23.94 11.71
N SER A 183 -6.70 23.24 12.34
CA SER A 183 -5.26 23.45 12.22
C SER A 183 -4.60 22.29 11.45
N PRO A 184 -3.67 22.58 10.53
CA PRO A 184 -2.91 21.54 9.83
C PRO A 184 -2.00 20.77 10.77
N LEU A 185 -1.82 19.47 10.46
CA LEU A 185 -0.96 18.56 11.20
C LEU A 185 0.40 18.34 10.53
N LEU A 186 0.53 18.64 9.24
CA LEU A 186 1.73 18.33 8.46
C LEU A 186 2.46 19.59 8.01
N ALA A 187 3.77 19.43 7.81
CA ALA A 187 4.61 20.32 7.03
C ALA A 187 4.56 19.93 5.56
N LEU A 188 4.68 20.91 4.67
CA LEU A 188 4.80 20.70 3.23
C LEU A 188 6.21 21.02 2.76
N LEU A 189 6.77 20.14 1.94
CA LEU A 189 8.10 20.28 1.36
C LEU A 189 7.97 20.44 -0.14
N ARG A 190 8.69 21.41 -0.71
CA ARG A 190 8.89 21.58 -2.15
C ARG A 190 10.36 21.45 -2.47
N PHE A 191 10.66 20.61 -3.46
CA PHE A 191 11.99 20.41 -3.99
C PHE A 191 12.02 20.79 -5.46
N ASP A 192 12.93 21.67 -5.83
CA ASP A 192 13.27 21.98 -7.23
C ASP A 192 14.62 21.32 -7.53
N LEU A 193 14.61 20.23 -8.33
CA LEU A 193 15.74 19.34 -8.55
C LEU A 193 16.11 19.29 -10.03
N THR A 194 17.31 19.74 -10.39
CA THR A 194 17.82 19.67 -11.77
C THR A 194 18.66 18.41 -11.94
N LEU A 195 18.25 17.52 -12.85
CA LEU A 195 18.97 16.30 -13.20
C LEU A 195 20.06 16.66 -14.23
N GLN A 196 21.32 16.64 -13.81
CA GLN A 196 22.45 16.99 -14.68
C GLN A 196 22.65 15.90 -15.76
N ASP A 197 22.80 16.31 -17.02
CA ASP A 197 23.01 15.43 -18.17
C ASP A 197 21.91 14.35 -18.34
N TYR A 198 20.68 14.64 -17.91
CA TYR A 198 19.56 13.72 -18.04
C TYR A 198 19.17 13.50 -19.51
N ASP A 199 18.97 12.23 -19.86
CA ASP A 199 18.48 11.77 -21.15
C ASP A 199 17.39 10.71 -20.95
N ALA A 200 16.17 11.01 -21.38
CA ALA A 200 15.00 10.16 -21.15
C ALA A 200 15.11 8.77 -21.83
N ILE A 201 15.85 8.65 -22.94
CA ILE A 201 16.04 7.38 -23.64
C ILE A 201 17.05 6.50 -22.89
N ARG A 202 18.16 7.10 -22.47
CA ARG A 202 19.23 6.40 -21.74
C ARG A 202 18.79 6.03 -20.32
N ASP A 203 18.24 7.00 -19.59
CA ASP A 203 18.02 6.89 -18.14
C ASP A 203 16.60 6.40 -17.78
N GLY A 204 15.66 6.52 -18.74
CA GLY A 204 14.23 6.30 -18.49
C GLY A 204 13.60 7.43 -17.69
N LEU A 205 12.29 7.38 -17.51
CA LEU A 205 11.56 8.41 -16.76
C LEU A 205 11.79 8.28 -15.26
N PRO A 206 11.84 9.40 -14.51
CA PRO A 206 11.85 9.40 -13.06
C PRO A 206 10.63 8.66 -12.49
N GLN A 207 10.87 7.73 -11.57
CA GLN A 207 9.82 6.90 -10.95
C GLN A 207 9.70 7.08 -9.45
N ARG A 208 10.77 7.47 -8.78
CA ARG A 208 10.79 7.65 -7.33
C ARG A 208 11.78 8.74 -6.94
N PHE A 209 11.37 9.58 -6.03
CA PHE A 209 12.22 10.47 -5.26
C PHE A 209 12.33 9.95 -3.84
N SER A 210 13.52 10.00 -3.26
CA SER A 210 13.79 9.62 -1.87
C SER A 210 14.66 10.66 -1.20
N LEU A 211 14.18 11.19 -0.10
CA LEU A 211 14.97 12.00 0.83
C LEU A 211 15.45 11.07 1.95
N GLN A 212 16.74 10.85 2.09
CA GLN A 212 17.33 9.92 3.05
C GLN A 212 18.18 10.64 4.07
N SER A 213 18.12 10.22 5.33
CA SER A 213 18.93 10.74 6.44
C SER A 213 19.91 9.68 6.93
N GLU A 214 21.19 10.01 6.96
CA GLU A 214 22.23 9.11 7.43
C GLU A 214 22.33 9.16 8.97
N GLY A 215 22.22 7.98 9.58
CA GLY A 215 22.38 7.82 11.04
C GLY A 215 21.24 8.34 11.91
N GLU A 216 20.14 8.84 11.30
CA GLU A 216 18.97 9.37 11.99
C GLU A 216 17.68 8.86 11.38
N GLN A 217 16.57 8.95 12.15
CA GLN A 217 15.22 8.59 11.69
C GLN A 217 14.27 9.78 11.92
N PRO A 218 14.44 10.90 11.19
CA PRO A 218 13.66 12.11 11.41
C PRO A 218 12.28 12.07 10.75
N PHE A 219 11.98 11.10 9.89
CA PHE A 219 10.72 10.98 9.17
C PHE A 219 9.78 10.01 9.87
N TYR A 220 8.50 10.01 9.48
CA TYR A 220 7.48 9.16 10.07
C TYR A 220 6.58 8.58 8.98
N HIS A 221 6.14 7.33 9.16
CA HIS A 221 5.23 6.65 8.23
C HIS A 221 3.76 6.94 8.52
N SER A 222 3.44 7.37 9.71
CA SER A 222 2.08 7.78 10.07
C SER A 222 2.08 8.89 11.10
N ILE A 223 0.93 9.52 11.28
CA ILE A 223 0.71 10.58 12.27
C ILE A 223 -0.52 10.26 13.10
N GLN A 224 -0.46 10.54 14.39
CA GLN A 224 -1.59 10.47 15.29
C GLN A 224 -2.44 11.75 15.20
N ALA A 225 -3.70 11.69 15.58
CA ALA A 225 -4.62 12.84 15.52
C ALA A 225 -4.16 14.07 16.32
N ASN A 226 -3.30 13.89 17.31
CA ASN A 226 -2.69 14.97 18.08
C ASN A 226 -1.43 15.59 17.43
N GLY A 227 -1.05 15.14 16.25
CA GLY A 227 0.12 15.61 15.51
C GLY A 227 1.43 14.86 15.80
N GLN A 228 1.42 13.85 16.67
CA GLN A 228 2.60 13.05 16.95
C GLN A 228 2.92 12.11 15.80
N GLY A 229 4.15 12.18 15.26
CA GLY A 229 4.66 11.22 14.30
C GLY A 229 4.85 9.83 14.91
N LEU A 230 4.53 8.80 14.15
CA LEU A 230 4.64 7.40 14.53
C LEU A 230 5.46 6.63 13.49
N GLU A 231 6.11 5.57 13.93
CA GLU A 231 6.90 4.69 13.05
C GLU A 231 8.04 5.48 12.38
N ALA A 232 9.03 5.87 13.18
CA ALA A 232 10.17 6.67 12.72
C ALA A 232 10.94 5.97 11.58
N SER A 233 11.40 6.77 10.61
CA SER A 233 12.09 6.32 9.40
C SER A 233 13.28 7.20 9.08
N SER A 234 14.30 6.61 8.44
CA SER A 234 15.46 7.35 7.91
C SER A 234 15.22 7.92 6.51
N TYR A 235 14.05 7.70 5.91
CA TYR A 235 13.73 8.18 4.56
C TYR A 235 12.29 8.68 4.46
N LEU A 236 12.07 9.56 3.46
CA LEU A 236 10.77 10.02 2.99
C LEU A 236 10.72 9.79 1.48
N ASP A 237 9.81 8.96 1.03
CA ASP A 237 9.67 8.58 -0.38
C ASP A 237 8.45 9.24 -1.04
N LEU A 238 8.63 9.64 -2.30
CA LEU A 238 7.59 10.11 -3.18
C LEU A 238 7.64 9.30 -4.47
N GLN A 239 6.55 8.64 -4.81
CA GLN A 239 6.40 7.98 -6.09
C GLN A 239 6.11 9.00 -7.19
N LEU A 240 6.73 8.82 -8.35
CA LEU A 240 6.62 9.74 -9.48
C LEU A 240 5.92 9.02 -10.64
N GLN A 241 4.96 9.68 -11.25
CA GLN A 241 4.21 9.13 -12.37
C GLN A 241 4.04 10.18 -13.47
N ASP A 242 4.21 9.74 -14.72
CA ASP A 242 4.01 10.57 -15.92
C ASP A 242 4.82 11.88 -15.86
N ILE A 243 6.03 11.82 -15.30
CA ILE A 243 6.94 12.94 -15.19
C ILE A 243 8.08 12.75 -16.20
N ASP A 244 8.07 13.58 -17.24
CA ASP A 244 9.20 13.74 -18.16
C ASP A 244 9.76 15.16 -17.99
N PRO A 245 10.90 15.34 -17.33
CA PRO A 245 11.46 16.66 -17.09
C PRO A 245 11.96 17.35 -18.35
N THR A 246 12.11 16.64 -19.48
CA THR A 246 12.52 17.24 -20.75
C THR A 246 11.37 17.98 -21.45
N THR A 247 10.14 17.54 -21.21
CA THR A 247 8.93 18.09 -21.86
C THR A 247 8.18 19.08 -20.99
N SER A 248 8.52 19.17 -19.71
CA SER A 248 7.83 20.02 -18.71
C SER A 248 8.45 21.40 -18.58
N ALA A 249 9.37 21.80 -19.47
CA ALA A 249 10.03 23.10 -19.40
C ALA A 249 9.03 24.24 -19.61
N THR A 250 9.00 25.15 -18.67
CA THR A 250 8.27 26.43 -18.74
C THR A 250 9.22 27.55 -18.36
N ASP A 251 8.80 28.81 -18.53
CA ASP A 251 9.61 29.96 -18.08
C ASP A 251 9.92 29.90 -16.56
N GLU A 252 9.09 29.20 -15.78
CA GLU A 252 9.24 29.03 -14.34
C GLU A 252 9.95 27.72 -13.94
N LEU A 253 10.09 26.77 -14.85
CA LEU A 253 10.70 25.48 -14.59
C LEU A 253 11.68 25.11 -15.72
N PRO A 254 13.00 25.25 -15.49
CA PRO A 254 14.01 24.92 -16.49
C PRO A 254 13.93 23.46 -16.97
N ALA A 255 14.46 23.19 -18.17
CA ALA A 255 14.57 21.83 -18.68
C ALA A 255 15.35 20.93 -17.71
N ASN A 256 15.00 19.65 -17.69
CA ASN A 256 15.55 18.62 -16.79
C ASN A 256 15.36 18.92 -15.30
N THR A 257 14.38 19.76 -14.95
CA THR A 257 14.06 20.09 -13.56
C THR A 257 12.76 19.45 -13.14
N LEU A 258 12.81 18.79 -11.99
CA LEU A 258 11.65 18.23 -11.28
C LEU A 258 11.23 19.22 -10.20
N ARG A 259 9.95 19.54 -10.14
CA ARG A 259 9.34 20.22 -8.99
C ARG A 259 8.48 19.24 -8.26
N LEU A 260 8.89 18.85 -7.06
CA LEU A 260 8.30 17.78 -6.27
C LEU A 260 7.75 18.32 -4.96
N TYR A 261 6.63 17.74 -4.52
CA TYR A 261 5.95 18.12 -3.29
C TYR A 261 5.74 16.89 -2.40
N CYS A 262 6.08 17.02 -1.12
CA CYS A 262 5.87 15.98 -0.10
C CYS A 262 5.20 16.58 1.13
N ALA A 263 4.35 15.79 1.78
CA ALA A 263 3.84 16.07 3.11
C ALA A 263 4.59 15.24 4.15
N THR A 264 4.93 15.82 5.30
CA THR A 264 5.64 15.13 6.38
C THR A 264 5.12 15.56 7.74
N ALA A 265 5.23 14.69 8.75
CA ALA A 265 5.01 15.08 10.13
C ALA A 265 6.05 16.12 10.57
N PRO A 266 5.70 17.00 11.52
CA PRO A 266 6.66 17.91 12.14
C PRO A 266 7.87 17.15 12.69
N THR A 267 9.08 17.66 12.44
CA THR A 267 10.31 16.99 12.85
C THR A 267 11.47 17.98 12.97
N THR A 268 12.53 17.54 13.66
CA THR A 268 13.83 18.24 13.69
C THR A 268 14.89 17.31 13.14
N LEU A 269 15.73 17.80 12.26
CA LEU A 269 16.74 17.02 11.55
C LEU A 269 18.02 17.83 11.29
N HIS A 270 19.09 17.13 10.94
CA HIS A 270 20.36 17.71 10.52
C HIS A 270 20.45 17.71 8.98
N PRO A 271 20.41 18.89 8.32
CA PRO A 271 20.46 18.94 6.85
C PRO A 271 21.72 18.30 6.26
N ALA A 272 22.87 18.43 6.92
CA ALA A 272 24.13 17.84 6.47
C ALA A 272 24.08 16.31 6.30
N ARG A 273 23.12 15.63 6.94
CA ARG A 273 22.91 14.19 6.85
C ARG A 273 21.91 13.79 5.78
N LEU A 274 21.35 14.75 5.04
CA LEU A 274 20.33 14.48 4.04
C LEU A 274 20.94 14.28 2.65
N SER A 275 20.57 13.20 2.02
CA SER A 275 20.78 12.96 0.59
C SER A 275 19.45 12.92 -0.16
N LEU A 276 19.42 13.52 -1.34
CA LEU A 276 18.29 13.51 -2.25
C LEU A 276 18.60 12.58 -3.40
N ASN A 277 17.69 11.65 -3.70
CA ASN A 277 17.89 10.63 -4.70
C ASN A 277 16.68 10.58 -5.63
N VAL A 278 16.93 10.53 -6.94
CA VAL A 278 15.91 10.29 -7.97
C VAL A 278 16.28 9.01 -8.70
N TYR A 279 15.35 8.07 -8.74
CA TYR A 279 15.50 6.78 -9.40
C TYR A 279 14.66 6.76 -10.67
N CYS A 280 15.24 6.32 -11.76
CA CYS A 280 14.60 6.28 -13.07
C CYS A 280 14.28 4.84 -13.52
N SER A 281 13.38 4.71 -14.51
CA SER A 281 12.85 3.40 -14.96
C SER A 281 13.89 2.46 -15.56
N ASN A 282 14.99 2.99 -16.10
CA ASN A 282 16.09 2.19 -16.67
C ASN A 282 17.20 1.90 -15.64
N GLY A 283 16.96 2.19 -14.35
CA GLY A 283 17.91 1.95 -13.26
C GLY A 283 18.89 3.10 -13.00
N ALA A 284 18.84 4.17 -13.79
CA ALA A 284 19.67 5.35 -13.53
C ALA A 284 19.27 6.00 -12.19
N ARG A 285 20.26 6.47 -11.46
CA ARG A 285 20.10 7.19 -10.19
C ARG A 285 20.80 8.55 -10.26
N TYR A 286 20.09 9.56 -9.82
CA TYR A 286 20.60 10.92 -9.63
C TYR A 286 20.63 11.23 -8.14
N THR A 287 21.73 11.79 -7.65
CA THR A 287 21.90 12.06 -6.23
C THR A 287 22.58 13.40 -5.97
N THR A 288 22.28 13.97 -4.81
CA THR A 288 23.04 15.07 -4.21
C THR A 288 22.93 15.00 -2.70
N GLN A 289 23.90 15.54 -1.99
CA GLN A 289 23.86 15.68 -0.55
C GLN A 289 23.68 17.15 -0.19
N ILE A 290 22.91 17.45 0.86
CA ILE A 290 22.74 18.84 1.31
C ILE A 290 24.02 19.28 2.01
N THR A 291 24.59 20.38 1.55
CA THR A 291 25.76 20.99 2.19
C THR A 291 25.30 21.90 3.32
N ALA A 292 25.60 21.50 4.55
CA ALA A 292 25.36 22.27 5.77
C ALA A 292 26.48 21.96 6.78
N ALA A 293 26.62 22.78 7.82
CA ALA A 293 27.50 22.42 8.94
C ALA A 293 26.84 21.32 9.80
N ASP A 294 27.67 20.43 10.36
CA ASP A 294 27.20 19.24 11.09
C ASP A 294 26.37 19.54 12.35
N ASP A 295 26.55 20.74 12.94
CA ASP A 295 25.84 21.20 14.11
C ASP A 295 24.55 21.97 13.83
N VAL A 296 24.23 22.18 12.55
CA VAL A 296 22.99 22.85 12.13
C VAL A 296 21.81 21.90 12.21
N THR A 297 20.75 22.33 12.88
CA THR A 297 19.46 21.65 12.89
C THR A 297 18.37 22.51 12.26
N VAL A 298 17.43 21.88 11.58
CA VAL A 298 16.25 22.52 11.02
C VAL A 298 15.01 21.83 11.59
N SER A 299 14.02 22.62 12.01
CA SER A 299 12.72 22.10 12.48
C SER A 299 11.65 22.42 11.46
N TRP A 300 11.00 21.38 10.96
CA TRP A 300 9.80 21.51 10.15
C TRP A 300 8.57 21.50 11.04
N GLN A 301 7.72 22.49 10.90
CA GLN A 301 6.53 22.69 11.72
C GLN A 301 5.26 22.46 10.91
N ALA A 302 4.21 22.00 11.59
CA ALA A 302 2.88 21.84 11.00
C ALA A 302 2.36 23.17 10.42
N GLY A 303 1.70 23.11 9.28
CA GLY A 303 1.13 24.27 8.60
C GLY A 303 2.14 25.16 7.86
N ILE A 304 3.42 24.83 7.88
CA ILE A 304 4.47 25.59 7.20
C ILE A 304 4.91 24.89 5.92
N ARG A 305 5.09 25.67 4.85
CA ARG A 305 5.71 25.22 3.61
C ARG A 305 7.19 25.55 3.60
N TYR A 306 8.00 24.53 3.34
CA TYR A 306 9.45 24.65 3.18
C TYR A 306 9.80 24.39 1.72
N ARG A 307 10.74 25.15 1.17
CA ARG A 307 11.27 24.93 -0.18
C ARG A 307 12.78 24.88 -0.17
N THR A 308 13.36 24.09 -1.08
CA THR A 308 14.78 24.19 -1.39
C THR A 308 14.99 25.23 -2.49
N ASP A 309 16.16 25.86 -2.51
CA ASP A 309 16.66 26.45 -3.75
C ASP A 309 16.88 25.32 -4.78
N ALA A 310 17.00 25.68 -6.06
CA ALA A 310 17.25 24.69 -7.10
C ALA A 310 18.53 23.88 -6.81
N LEU A 311 18.37 22.57 -6.63
CA LEU A 311 19.46 21.64 -6.32
C LEU A 311 19.82 20.85 -7.57
N ALA A 312 21.12 20.80 -7.89
CA ALA A 312 21.61 19.97 -8.97
C ALA A 312 21.90 18.55 -8.45
N LEU A 313 21.29 17.55 -9.08
CA LEU A 313 21.56 16.14 -8.84
C LEU A 313 22.48 15.61 -9.94
N THR A 314 23.56 14.97 -9.53
CA THR A 314 24.52 14.35 -10.45
C THR A 314 24.12 12.91 -10.71
N ARG A 315 24.17 12.49 -11.97
CA ARG A 315 23.98 11.09 -12.35
C ARG A 315 25.11 10.27 -11.74
N LEU A 316 24.76 9.24 -10.99
CA LEU A 316 25.76 8.24 -10.63
C LEU A 316 26.14 7.46 -11.88
N ALA A 317 27.44 7.26 -12.10
CA ALA A 317 27.90 6.39 -13.16
C ALA A 317 27.35 4.97 -12.94
N ASP A 318 27.08 4.25 -14.03
CA ASP A 318 26.45 2.92 -13.98
C ASP A 318 27.25 1.90 -13.14
N ASP A 319 28.54 2.18 -12.92
CA ASP A 319 29.49 1.41 -12.14
C ASP A 319 29.93 2.08 -10.82
N ALA A 320 29.53 3.32 -10.57
CA ALA A 320 29.93 4.04 -9.36
C ALA A 320 28.97 3.75 -8.19
N ALA A 321 29.48 3.17 -7.14
CA ALA A 321 28.83 2.95 -5.83
C ALA A 321 27.65 1.94 -5.79
N VAL A 322 27.41 1.16 -6.82
CA VAL A 322 26.51 0.01 -6.77
C VAL A 322 27.36 -1.26 -6.64
N SER A 323 27.16 -1.99 -5.56
CA SER A 323 27.84 -3.29 -5.42
C SER A 323 27.21 -4.31 -6.37
N VAL A 324 28.02 -4.88 -7.27
CA VAL A 324 27.55 -5.78 -8.33
C VAL A 324 27.65 -7.23 -7.89
N PHE A 325 26.54 -7.93 -7.92
CA PHE A 325 26.46 -9.38 -7.76
C PHE A 325 26.55 -10.04 -9.13
N ASP A 326 27.63 -10.69 -9.42
CA ASP A 326 27.88 -11.40 -10.68
C ASP A 326 28.36 -12.85 -10.44
N ASN A 327 28.74 -13.54 -11.51
CA ASN A 327 29.22 -14.93 -11.43
C ASN A 327 30.54 -15.08 -10.63
N SER A 328 31.28 -14.01 -10.46
CA SER A 328 32.56 -14.00 -9.72
C SER A 328 32.42 -13.64 -8.24
N THR A 329 31.25 -13.14 -7.83
CA THR A 329 30.94 -12.69 -6.46
C THR A 329 31.21 -13.81 -5.45
N GLN A 330 32.03 -13.54 -4.46
CA GLN A 330 32.32 -14.45 -3.37
C GLN A 330 31.48 -14.09 -2.14
N ALA A 331 31.18 -15.09 -1.31
CA ALA A 331 30.45 -14.81 -0.08
C ALA A 331 31.37 -14.17 0.96
N SER A 332 30.86 -13.16 1.69
CA SER A 332 31.49 -12.64 2.90
C SER A 332 31.70 -13.74 3.93
N ALA A 333 32.69 -13.61 4.80
CA ALA A 333 32.94 -14.58 5.85
C ALA A 333 31.82 -14.59 6.93
N SER A 334 31.27 -13.42 7.23
CA SER A 334 30.19 -13.23 8.19
C SER A 334 29.48 -11.91 7.94
N PHE A 335 28.25 -11.79 8.41
CA PHE A 335 27.55 -10.49 8.44
C PHE A 335 28.10 -9.60 9.55
N SER A 336 28.11 -8.29 9.33
CA SER A 336 28.20 -7.30 10.39
C SER A 336 26.87 -7.22 11.15
N GLY A 337 26.91 -6.89 12.46
CA GLY A 337 25.75 -6.86 13.34
C GLY A 337 25.49 -8.19 14.02
N SER A 338 24.52 -8.25 14.93
CA SER A 338 24.15 -9.43 15.73
C SER A 338 22.83 -10.07 15.31
N GLY A 339 22.13 -9.47 14.34
CA GLY A 339 20.85 -9.93 13.82
C GLY A 339 19.70 -9.70 14.80
N THR A 340 19.80 -8.73 15.69
CA THR A 340 18.70 -8.24 16.53
C THR A 340 18.01 -7.06 15.87
N GLN A 341 16.84 -6.66 16.36
CA GLN A 341 16.12 -5.51 15.83
C GLN A 341 16.92 -4.19 15.93
N THR A 342 17.67 -4.03 17.02
CA THR A 342 18.49 -2.83 17.27
C THR A 342 19.89 -2.89 16.66
N ASP A 343 20.35 -4.09 16.27
CA ASP A 343 21.64 -4.33 15.64
C ASP A 343 21.48 -5.44 14.58
N PRO A 344 20.82 -5.12 13.43
CA PRO A 344 20.52 -6.10 12.38
C PRO A 344 21.79 -6.57 11.67
N TYR A 345 21.73 -7.74 11.05
CA TYR A 345 22.73 -8.15 10.09
C TYR A 345 22.72 -7.20 8.89
N LEU A 346 23.86 -6.66 8.51
CA LEU A 346 23.98 -5.71 7.42
C LEU A 346 24.29 -6.41 6.11
N ILE A 347 23.56 -6.03 5.07
CA ILE A 347 23.88 -6.36 3.67
C ILE A 347 24.43 -5.09 3.03
N ALA A 348 25.76 -4.94 3.09
CA ALA A 348 26.46 -3.75 2.63
C ALA A 348 27.19 -3.97 1.29
N SER A 349 27.13 -5.19 0.75
CA SER A 349 27.81 -5.56 -0.48
C SER A 349 27.12 -6.74 -1.18
N ALA A 350 27.51 -6.98 -2.42
CA ALA A 350 27.14 -8.19 -3.16
C ALA A 350 27.64 -9.47 -2.48
N ASP A 351 28.80 -9.41 -1.82
CA ASP A 351 29.38 -10.55 -1.10
C ASP A 351 28.52 -10.92 0.12
N ASP A 352 27.92 -9.93 0.82
CA ASP A 352 26.98 -10.18 1.91
C ASP A 352 25.68 -10.80 1.39
N LEU A 353 25.19 -10.31 0.24
CA LEU A 353 24.03 -10.91 -0.42
C LEU A 353 24.31 -12.35 -0.83
N LYS A 354 25.53 -12.65 -1.33
CA LYS A 354 25.97 -14.02 -1.66
C LYS A 354 26.01 -14.90 -0.42
N LEU A 355 26.51 -14.38 0.69
CA LEU A 355 26.50 -15.09 1.97
C LEU A 355 25.07 -15.42 2.40
N LEU A 356 24.13 -14.49 2.29
CA LEU A 356 22.72 -14.72 2.61
C LEU A 356 22.12 -15.84 1.75
N VAL A 357 22.35 -15.80 0.42
CA VAL A 357 21.91 -16.85 -0.50
C VAL A 357 22.47 -18.20 -0.08
N GLN A 358 23.77 -18.31 0.19
CA GLN A 358 24.41 -19.56 0.60
C GLN A 358 23.85 -20.09 1.93
N GLN A 359 23.77 -19.23 2.93
CA GLN A 359 23.30 -19.63 4.26
C GLN A 359 21.85 -20.13 4.22
N VAL A 360 20.96 -19.44 3.49
CA VAL A 360 19.54 -19.81 3.44
C VAL A 360 19.30 -20.92 2.43
N SER A 361 19.70 -20.71 1.18
CA SER A 361 19.26 -21.56 0.06
C SER A 361 20.12 -22.82 -0.11
N GLU A 362 21.39 -22.78 0.27
CA GLU A 362 22.28 -23.93 0.15
C GLU A 362 22.43 -24.69 1.48
N GLN A 363 22.47 -23.99 2.63
CA GLN A 363 22.69 -24.58 3.94
C GLN A 363 21.41 -24.76 4.78
N GLY A 364 20.30 -24.10 4.39
CA GLY A 364 18.99 -24.25 5.04
C GLY A 364 18.83 -23.45 6.33
N ASN A 365 19.67 -22.44 6.57
CA ASN A 365 19.54 -21.57 7.73
C ASN A 365 18.33 -20.63 7.57
N LYS A 366 17.27 -20.85 8.32
CA LYS A 366 15.99 -20.11 8.19
C LYS A 366 16.03 -18.69 8.76
N TYR A 367 16.98 -18.38 9.63
CA TYR A 367 17.12 -17.09 10.34
C TYR A 367 15.84 -16.60 11.05
N SER A 368 15.06 -17.52 11.62
CA SER A 368 13.83 -17.20 12.32
C SER A 368 14.05 -16.17 13.43
N GLY A 369 13.28 -15.06 13.40
CA GLY A 369 13.37 -13.98 14.39
C GLY A 369 14.64 -13.12 14.30
N LYS A 370 15.42 -13.26 13.22
CA LYS A 370 16.56 -12.39 12.93
C LYS A 370 16.16 -11.22 12.05
N TYR A 371 16.98 -10.18 12.12
CA TYR A 371 16.79 -8.93 11.37
C TYR A 371 17.95 -8.69 10.44
N PHE A 372 17.63 -8.34 9.19
CA PHE A 372 18.58 -7.95 8.14
C PHE A 372 18.27 -6.53 7.67
N LYS A 373 19.29 -5.79 7.31
CA LYS A 373 19.16 -4.44 6.79
C LYS A 373 20.06 -4.23 5.58
N LEU A 374 19.48 -3.79 4.48
CA LEU A 374 20.23 -3.37 3.30
C LEU A 374 20.80 -1.96 3.55
N THR A 375 22.07 -1.74 3.26
CA THR A 375 22.75 -0.46 3.51
C THR A 375 23.34 0.18 2.26
N THR A 376 23.14 -0.45 1.11
CA THR A 376 23.58 0.06 -0.21
C THR A 376 22.64 -0.45 -1.29
N ASP A 377 22.62 0.22 -2.43
CA ASP A 377 21.98 -0.30 -3.63
C ASP A 377 22.81 -1.47 -4.17
N LEU A 378 22.12 -2.50 -4.68
CA LEU A 378 22.75 -3.68 -5.27
C LEU A 378 22.29 -3.88 -6.71
N ARG A 379 23.18 -4.43 -7.53
CA ARG A 379 22.88 -4.77 -8.91
C ARG A 379 23.24 -6.22 -9.19
N ILE A 380 22.26 -6.98 -9.70
CA ILE A 380 22.44 -8.39 -10.02
C ILE A 380 22.70 -8.53 -11.52
N GLU A 381 23.89 -9.01 -11.89
CA GLU A 381 24.34 -9.25 -13.26
C GLU A 381 24.74 -10.72 -13.49
N ALA A 382 24.51 -11.59 -12.52
CA ALA A 382 24.79 -13.01 -12.67
C ALA A 382 23.92 -13.64 -13.78
N ASP A 383 24.50 -14.59 -14.51
CA ASP A 383 23.78 -15.32 -15.56
C ASP A 383 22.57 -16.07 -15.01
N THR A 384 22.70 -16.58 -13.78
CA THR A 384 21.63 -17.26 -13.06
C THR A 384 21.52 -16.73 -11.64
N TRP A 385 20.31 -16.36 -11.25
CA TRP A 385 19.97 -15.97 -9.89
C TRP A 385 19.45 -17.16 -9.10
N THR A 386 20.02 -17.43 -7.94
CA THR A 386 19.48 -18.37 -6.95
C THR A 386 18.64 -17.57 -5.95
N PRO A 387 17.33 -17.76 -5.89
CA PRO A 387 16.48 -17.03 -4.95
C PRO A 387 16.85 -17.30 -3.49
N ILE A 388 16.66 -16.29 -2.62
CA ILE A 388 16.82 -16.46 -1.17
C ILE A 388 15.64 -17.30 -0.67
N GLY A 389 15.95 -18.50 -0.19
CA GLY A 389 14.94 -19.50 0.17
C GLY A 389 14.51 -20.37 -1.02
N LEU A 390 14.61 -21.68 -0.86
CA LEU A 390 14.30 -22.65 -1.91
C LEU A 390 13.35 -23.74 -1.45
N ARG A 391 12.54 -24.20 -2.39
CA ARG A 391 11.86 -25.49 -2.31
C ARG A 391 12.73 -26.56 -2.96
N THR A 392 13.16 -27.56 -2.19
CA THR A 392 14.12 -28.56 -2.65
C THR A 392 13.50 -29.91 -3.00
N GLY A 393 12.26 -30.18 -2.59
CA GLY A 393 11.59 -31.47 -2.80
C GLY A 393 10.59 -31.47 -3.96
N GLU A 394 10.45 -32.62 -4.63
CA GLU A 394 9.38 -32.85 -5.62
C GLU A 394 8.07 -33.33 -5.00
N GLY A 395 8.11 -33.79 -3.73
CA GLY A 395 6.96 -34.31 -2.98
C GLY A 395 6.07 -33.26 -2.32
N SER A 396 5.34 -33.70 -1.31
CA SER A 396 4.65 -32.81 -0.38
C SER A 396 5.64 -31.87 0.31
N TRP A 397 5.14 -30.82 0.92
CA TRP A 397 5.96 -29.89 1.70
C TRP A 397 6.63 -30.67 2.85
N ASP A 398 7.93 -30.86 2.75
CA ASP A 398 8.74 -31.66 3.65
C ASP A 398 9.79 -30.81 4.39
N ASP A 399 10.50 -31.43 5.33
CA ASP A 399 11.55 -30.79 6.13
C ASP A 399 12.75 -30.29 5.31
N ASN A 400 12.85 -30.66 4.04
CA ASN A 400 13.94 -30.23 3.15
C ASN A 400 13.72 -28.84 2.55
N ASN A 401 12.52 -28.24 2.72
CA ASN A 401 12.28 -26.87 2.28
C ASN A 401 13.12 -25.89 3.12
N ARG A 402 13.67 -24.91 2.45
CA ARG A 402 14.58 -23.91 3.00
C ARG A 402 13.97 -22.51 2.93
N PRO A 403 12.89 -22.23 3.71
CA PRO A 403 12.27 -20.92 3.71
C PRO A 403 13.16 -19.91 4.43
N PHE A 404 13.14 -18.67 3.95
CA PHE A 404 13.68 -17.54 4.70
C PHE A 404 12.61 -17.01 5.66
N CYS A 405 12.95 -16.88 6.95
CA CYS A 405 11.99 -16.58 8.03
C CYS A 405 12.40 -15.35 8.87
N ALA A 406 13.22 -14.47 8.31
CA ALA A 406 13.74 -13.29 8.98
C ALA A 406 12.95 -12.03 8.63
N HIS A 407 13.21 -10.95 9.36
CA HIS A 407 12.78 -9.60 9.01
C HIS A 407 13.83 -8.96 8.10
N PHE A 408 13.41 -8.44 6.94
CA PHE A 408 14.31 -7.79 5.98
C PHE A 408 13.90 -6.34 5.74
N ASP A 409 14.75 -5.40 6.12
CA ASP A 409 14.56 -3.98 5.87
C ASP A 409 15.43 -3.56 4.67
N GLY A 410 14.80 -3.21 3.56
CA GLY A 410 15.46 -2.63 2.39
C GLY A 410 15.99 -1.22 2.62
N ASN A 411 15.56 -0.55 3.70
CA ASN A 411 16.03 0.78 4.11
C ASN A 411 15.98 1.82 2.96
N GLY A 412 14.98 1.70 2.07
CA GLY A 412 14.82 2.56 0.90
C GLY A 412 15.81 2.31 -0.25
N HIS A 413 16.64 1.27 -0.15
CA HIS A 413 17.57 0.90 -1.21
C HIS A 413 16.92 0.09 -2.32
N THR A 414 17.62 0.04 -3.45
CA THR A 414 17.17 -0.63 -4.67
C THR A 414 18.04 -1.86 -4.97
N ILE A 415 17.38 -2.97 -5.31
CA ILE A 415 18.03 -4.09 -5.99
C ILE A 415 17.64 -4.04 -7.47
N SER A 416 18.64 -3.92 -8.34
CA SER A 416 18.47 -3.74 -9.78
C SER A 416 19.09 -4.89 -10.59
N GLY A 417 18.95 -4.86 -11.93
CA GLY A 417 19.63 -5.77 -12.86
C GLY A 417 18.75 -6.92 -13.34
N LYS A 418 19.27 -8.16 -13.28
CA LYS A 418 18.62 -9.33 -13.87
C LYS A 418 18.48 -10.46 -12.86
N LEU A 419 17.26 -10.93 -12.65
CA LEU A 419 16.98 -12.16 -11.93
C LEU A 419 16.53 -13.21 -12.95
N ASN A 420 17.49 -14.04 -13.41
CA ASN A 420 17.21 -15.10 -14.38
C ASN A 420 17.29 -16.45 -13.68
N GLY A 421 16.33 -17.32 -13.89
CA GLY A 421 16.36 -18.66 -13.30
C GLY A 421 15.27 -19.59 -13.82
N SER A 422 15.24 -20.79 -13.23
CA SER A 422 14.30 -21.85 -13.60
C SER A 422 13.94 -22.65 -12.35
N THR A 423 13.11 -22.07 -11.48
CA THR A 423 12.68 -22.74 -10.24
C THR A 423 11.16 -22.63 -10.06
N THR A 424 10.58 -23.55 -9.29
CA THR A 424 9.13 -23.53 -8.99
C THR A 424 8.69 -22.28 -8.25
N ASN A 425 9.56 -21.72 -7.41
CA ASN A 425 9.29 -20.50 -6.64
C ASN A 425 10.39 -19.50 -6.92
N PHE A 426 10.08 -18.41 -7.59
CA PHE A 426 11.07 -17.49 -8.14
C PHE A 426 10.76 -16.02 -7.82
N GLY A 427 11.79 -15.30 -7.44
CA GLY A 427 11.82 -13.88 -7.13
C GLY A 427 13.15 -13.52 -6.47
N LEU A 428 13.26 -12.37 -5.86
CA LEU A 428 14.39 -12.09 -4.98
C LEU A 428 14.40 -13.11 -3.83
N PHE A 429 13.25 -13.26 -3.17
CA PHE A 429 12.97 -14.35 -2.23
C PHE A 429 12.17 -15.44 -2.96
N GLY A 430 12.70 -16.66 -3.00
CA GLY A 430 12.01 -17.78 -3.65
C GLY A 430 10.95 -18.37 -2.75
N LEU A 431 11.32 -18.76 -1.53
CA LEU A 431 10.44 -19.31 -0.52
C LEU A 431 10.61 -18.57 0.80
N VAL A 432 9.53 -18.02 1.32
CA VAL A 432 9.52 -17.40 2.66
C VAL A 432 8.58 -18.14 3.59
N GLY A 433 8.88 -18.11 4.87
CA GLY A 433 8.15 -18.85 5.88
C GLY A 433 7.62 -17.99 7.02
N GLU A 434 7.31 -18.66 8.13
CA GLU A 434 6.76 -18.04 9.33
C GLU A 434 7.67 -16.92 9.87
N ASN A 435 7.06 -15.85 10.35
CA ASN A 435 7.72 -14.63 10.87
C ASN A 435 8.51 -13.82 9.85
N PHE A 436 8.42 -14.14 8.55
CA PHE A 436 9.01 -13.29 7.54
C PHE A 436 8.30 -11.94 7.47
N SER A 437 9.07 -10.89 7.33
CA SER A 437 8.58 -9.58 6.90
C SER A 437 9.60 -8.90 5.99
N VAL A 438 9.11 -8.08 5.07
CA VAL A 438 9.97 -7.23 4.23
C VAL A 438 9.41 -5.82 4.16
N THR A 439 10.29 -4.85 4.35
CA THR A 439 9.92 -3.43 4.35
C THR A 439 10.90 -2.62 3.51
N ASN A 440 10.39 -1.54 2.89
CA ASN A 440 11.23 -0.48 2.29
C ASN A 440 12.23 -0.98 1.24
N LEU A 441 11.83 -1.98 0.45
CA LEU A 441 12.68 -2.58 -0.57
C LEU A 441 12.14 -2.30 -1.97
N HIS A 442 13.01 -1.78 -2.84
CA HIS A 442 12.66 -1.47 -4.21
C HIS A 442 13.38 -2.41 -5.16
N ILE A 443 12.65 -2.98 -6.12
CA ILE A 443 13.21 -3.86 -7.14
C ILE A 443 13.02 -3.21 -8.50
N THR A 444 14.15 -2.98 -9.23
CA THR A 444 14.15 -2.46 -10.61
C THR A 444 14.90 -3.45 -11.48
N ALA A 445 14.20 -4.48 -11.96
CA ALA A 445 14.87 -5.63 -12.55
C ALA A 445 14.09 -6.25 -13.73
N GLN A 446 14.83 -7.02 -14.54
CA GLN A 446 14.27 -8.02 -15.42
C GLN A 446 14.21 -9.35 -14.65
N VAL A 447 13.01 -9.84 -14.39
CA VAL A 447 12.74 -11.09 -13.68
C VAL A 447 12.28 -12.14 -14.69
N ASN A 448 13.09 -13.17 -14.92
CA ASN A 448 12.80 -14.20 -15.90
C ASN A 448 12.85 -15.58 -15.23
N ASN A 449 11.69 -16.20 -15.08
CA ASN A 449 11.56 -17.58 -14.61
C ASN A 449 11.19 -18.49 -15.77
N ASN A 450 12.16 -19.25 -16.27
CA ASN A 450 11.99 -20.21 -17.37
C ASN A 450 11.80 -21.64 -16.83
N TYR A 451 10.92 -21.78 -15.83
CA TYR A 451 10.65 -23.08 -15.24
C TYR A 451 9.93 -23.98 -16.25
N GLU A 452 10.56 -25.10 -16.58
CA GLU A 452 9.96 -26.16 -17.38
C GLU A 452 9.38 -27.24 -16.45
N ALA A 453 8.05 -27.34 -16.40
CA ALA A 453 7.42 -28.48 -15.74
C ALA A 453 7.77 -29.74 -16.51
N GLY A 454 8.46 -30.70 -15.90
CA GLY A 454 8.70 -32.01 -16.49
C GLY A 454 7.36 -32.68 -16.86
N GLU A 455 7.38 -33.60 -17.81
CA GLU A 455 6.17 -34.27 -18.37
C GLU A 455 5.23 -34.88 -17.31
N SER A 456 5.74 -35.11 -16.10
CA SER A 456 5.03 -35.73 -14.95
C SER A 456 4.50 -34.75 -13.92
N THR A 457 4.80 -33.43 -13.99
CA THR A 457 4.46 -32.51 -12.91
C THR A 457 3.48 -31.43 -13.38
N THR A 458 2.28 -31.43 -12.80
CA THR A 458 1.26 -30.38 -12.92
C THR A 458 1.56 -29.15 -12.07
N ARG A 459 2.84 -28.90 -11.73
CA ARG A 459 3.22 -27.82 -10.82
C ARG A 459 3.19 -26.47 -11.53
N ALA A 460 2.49 -25.53 -10.94
CA ALA A 460 2.53 -24.15 -11.36
C ALA A 460 3.85 -23.49 -10.93
N ALA A 461 4.44 -22.68 -11.80
CA ALA A 461 5.47 -21.75 -11.42
C ALA A 461 4.86 -20.63 -10.57
N SER A 462 5.49 -20.33 -9.43
CA SER A 462 5.13 -19.22 -8.55
C SER A 462 6.18 -18.13 -8.70
N THR A 463 5.85 -17.06 -9.41
CA THR A 463 6.79 -15.99 -9.75
C THR A 463 6.30 -14.64 -9.25
N GLY A 464 7.10 -14.00 -8.42
CA GLY A 464 6.92 -12.59 -8.00
C GLY A 464 8.26 -11.89 -8.01
N ALA A 465 8.32 -10.62 -8.34
CA ALA A 465 9.61 -9.95 -8.33
C ALA A 465 10.24 -9.93 -6.93
N LEU A 466 9.41 -9.77 -5.90
CA LEU A 466 9.84 -9.79 -4.51
C LEU A 466 9.84 -11.21 -3.93
N ILE A 467 8.70 -11.90 -3.98
CA ILE A 467 8.51 -13.22 -3.36
C ILE A 467 7.87 -14.20 -4.35
N GLY A 468 8.52 -15.34 -4.57
CA GLY A 468 7.94 -16.43 -5.36
C GLY A 468 6.78 -17.10 -4.65
N CYS A 469 7.01 -17.63 -3.44
CA CYS A 469 6.00 -18.33 -2.66
C CYS A 469 6.11 -18.05 -1.16
N ILE A 470 4.96 -17.90 -0.52
CA ILE A 470 4.82 -17.81 0.92
C ILE A 470 4.29 -19.14 1.45
N TRP A 471 5.03 -19.73 2.36
CA TRP A 471 4.66 -20.96 3.06
C TRP A 471 4.97 -20.82 4.55
N ALA A 472 4.04 -20.32 5.30
CA ALA A 472 4.12 -20.33 6.77
C ALA A 472 3.72 -21.71 7.30
N ASN A 473 4.34 -22.17 8.38
CA ASN A 473 3.98 -23.47 9.01
C ASN A 473 2.60 -23.45 9.65
N ASN A 474 2.04 -22.26 9.84
CA ASN A 474 0.76 -22.04 10.48
C ASN A 474 -0.14 -21.14 9.60
N SER A 475 -1.35 -21.57 9.31
CA SER A 475 -2.33 -20.80 8.54
C SER A 475 -2.73 -19.47 9.17
N ASN A 476 -2.50 -19.29 10.49
CA ASN A 476 -2.77 -18.03 11.19
C ASN A 476 -1.59 -17.05 11.15
N SER A 477 -0.41 -17.48 10.70
CA SER A 477 0.75 -16.59 10.56
C SER A 477 0.50 -15.54 9.50
N THR A 478 0.81 -14.28 9.79
CA THR A 478 0.69 -13.18 8.85
C THR A 478 2.07 -12.69 8.44
N ILE A 479 2.28 -12.63 7.14
CA ILE A 479 3.48 -12.07 6.51
C ILE A 479 3.22 -10.60 6.21
N HIS A 480 4.11 -9.74 6.66
CA HIS A 480 4.01 -8.29 6.47
C HIS A 480 4.93 -7.84 5.35
N ILE A 481 4.35 -7.15 4.36
CA ILE A 481 5.07 -6.56 3.22
C ILE A 481 4.71 -5.08 3.18
N GLN A 482 5.68 -4.21 3.38
CA GLN A 482 5.39 -2.80 3.54
C GLN A 482 6.33 -1.93 2.71
N ASP A 483 5.78 -0.91 2.02
CA ASP A 483 6.53 0.08 1.23
C ASP A 483 7.51 -0.54 0.24
N CYS A 484 7.12 -1.66 -0.35
CA CYS A 484 7.91 -2.35 -1.36
C CYS A 484 7.43 -2.02 -2.76
N SER A 485 8.34 -1.93 -3.73
CA SER A 485 7.95 -1.68 -5.11
C SER A 485 8.70 -2.53 -6.11
N PHE A 486 8.05 -2.77 -7.25
CA PHE A 486 8.66 -3.40 -8.42
C PHE A 486 8.51 -2.51 -9.66
N SER A 487 9.59 -2.39 -10.41
CA SER A 487 9.65 -1.79 -11.74
C SER A 487 10.46 -2.69 -12.68
N GLY A 488 10.11 -2.70 -13.95
CA GLY A 488 10.81 -3.52 -14.93
C GLY A 488 9.92 -4.53 -15.63
N THR A 489 10.42 -5.73 -15.88
CA THR A 489 9.68 -6.81 -16.55
C THR A 489 9.72 -8.09 -15.74
N LEU A 490 8.60 -8.81 -15.68
CA LEU A 490 8.51 -10.13 -15.10
C LEU A 490 7.97 -11.09 -16.15
N SER A 491 8.75 -12.12 -16.46
CA SER A 491 8.38 -13.22 -17.34
C SER A 491 8.33 -14.52 -16.53
N SER A 492 7.18 -15.19 -16.57
CA SER A 492 6.98 -16.49 -15.93
C SER A 492 6.56 -17.54 -16.95
N ALA A 493 7.36 -18.60 -17.09
CA ALA A 493 7.03 -19.74 -17.91
C ALA A 493 6.78 -20.96 -17.02
N GLY A 494 5.83 -21.82 -17.38
CA GLY A 494 5.52 -23.04 -16.61
C GLY A 494 4.29 -23.78 -17.08
N GLY A 495 4.03 -24.95 -16.51
CA GLY A 495 2.85 -25.76 -16.77
C GLY A 495 1.53 -25.20 -16.21
N GLY A 496 1.62 -24.15 -15.43
CA GLY A 496 0.62 -23.25 -14.86
C GLY A 496 1.39 -22.11 -14.22
N ASN A 497 0.78 -20.97 -14.03
CA ASN A 497 1.48 -19.82 -13.48
C ASN A 497 0.68 -19.15 -12.36
N TYR A 498 1.37 -18.86 -11.27
CA TYR A 498 0.95 -17.94 -10.23
C TYR A 498 1.89 -16.74 -10.30
N ALA A 499 1.54 -15.74 -11.11
CA ALA A 499 2.40 -14.60 -11.34
C ALA A 499 1.81 -13.33 -10.73
N GLY A 500 2.58 -12.69 -9.87
CA GLY A 500 2.24 -11.40 -9.27
C GLY A 500 3.41 -10.42 -9.36
N GLY A 501 3.10 -9.14 -9.50
CA GLY A 501 4.15 -8.13 -9.57
C GLY A 501 5.09 -8.18 -8.36
N LEU A 502 4.55 -8.43 -7.18
CA LEU A 502 5.34 -8.58 -5.95
C LEU A 502 5.35 -10.02 -5.43
N VAL A 503 4.20 -10.68 -5.35
CA VAL A 503 4.07 -12.03 -4.78
C VAL A 503 3.43 -12.98 -5.78
N GLY A 504 4.10 -14.10 -6.08
CA GLY A 504 3.55 -15.14 -6.97
C GLY A 504 2.43 -15.91 -6.30
N ASN A 505 2.70 -16.51 -5.16
CA ASN A 505 1.79 -17.44 -4.48
C ASN A 505 1.81 -17.29 -2.95
N LEU A 506 0.64 -17.20 -2.35
CA LEU A 506 0.42 -17.44 -0.93
C LEU A 506 -0.16 -18.84 -0.75
N ALA A 507 0.66 -19.81 -0.42
CA ALA A 507 0.25 -21.20 -0.26
C ALA A 507 -0.25 -21.53 1.15
N ILE A 508 0.41 -21.04 2.20
CA ILE A 508 -0.03 -21.15 3.60
C ILE A 508 0.31 -19.87 4.36
N GLY A 509 -0.58 -19.42 5.20
CA GLY A 509 -0.48 -18.19 6.00
C GLY A 509 -1.40 -17.09 5.47
N ASN A 510 -1.13 -15.88 5.87
CA ASN A 510 -1.85 -14.67 5.48
C ASN A 510 -0.86 -13.61 5.00
N ILE A 511 -1.33 -12.68 4.17
CA ILE A 511 -0.57 -11.50 3.75
C ILE A 511 -1.23 -10.24 4.30
N ASN A 512 -0.43 -9.38 4.89
CA ASN A 512 -0.76 -7.97 5.11
C ASN A 512 0.23 -7.11 4.32
N MET A 513 -0.26 -6.45 3.27
CA MET A 513 0.55 -5.62 2.38
C MET A 513 0.08 -4.16 2.49
N THR A 514 1.00 -3.24 2.74
CA THR A 514 0.71 -1.82 2.92
C THR A 514 1.68 -0.96 2.13
N GLY A 515 1.19 0.07 1.43
CA GLY A 515 2.02 1.04 0.70
C GLY A 515 2.80 0.44 -0.48
N CYS A 516 2.41 -0.73 -0.98
CA CYS A 516 3.18 -1.45 -2.00
C CYS A 516 2.74 -1.11 -3.43
N ILE A 517 3.70 -1.04 -4.35
CA ILE A 517 3.44 -0.58 -5.72
C ILE A 517 4.09 -1.50 -6.76
N ASN A 518 3.30 -1.89 -7.76
CA ASN A 518 3.82 -2.51 -8.97
C ASN A 518 3.77 -1.53 -10.16
N ARG A 519 4.90 -1.37 -10.85
CA ARG A 519 5.05 -0.67 -12.14
C ARG A 519 5.60 -1.59 -13.23
N GLY A 520 5.97 -2.81 -12.87
CA GLY A 520 6.56 -3.78 -13.80
C GLY A 520 5.54 -4.39 -14.73
N LYS A 521 5.95 -4.69 -15.96
CA LYS A 521 5.13 -5.43 -16.92
C LYS A 521 5.26 -6.93 -16.68
N LEU A 522 4.12 -7.61 -16.54
CA LEU A 522 4.07 -9.04 -16.30
C LEU A 522 3.71 -9.79 -17.58
N SER A 523 4.43 -10.87 -17.86
CA SER A 523 4.12 -11.80 -18.94
C SER A 523 4.12 -13.23 -18.41
N ALA A 524 3.05 -13.98 -18.66
CA ALA A 524 2.97 -15.39 -18.29
C ALA A 524 2.71 -16.26 -19.53
N THR A 525 3.54 -17.29 -19.68
CA THR A 525 3.45 -18.26 -20.77
C THR A 525 3.25 -19.65 -20.19
N ASN A 526 2.25 -20.38 -20.67
CA ASN A 526 2.08 -21.79 -20.30
C ASN A 526 2.83 -22.68 -21.30
N ASN A 527 3.81 -23.40 -20.83
CA ASN A 527 4.61 -24.34 -21.63
C ASN A 527 4.07 -25.77 -21.55
N SER A 528 2.97 -26.00 -20.79
CA SER A 528 2.38 -27.34 -20.68
C SER A 528 1.47 -27.65 -21.86
N SER A 529 1.54 -28.88 -22.35
CA SER A 529 0.54 -29.46 -23.26
C SER A 529 -0.79 -29.77 -22.56
N SER A 530 -0.86 -29.69 -21.23
CA SER A 530 -2.08 -29.92 -20.45
C SER A 530 -2.99 -28.70 -20.48
N SER A 531 -4.21 -28.86 -20.97
CA SER A 531 -5.24 -27.83 -21.00
C SER A 531 -5.80 -27.48 -19.62
N THR A 532 -5.48 -28.26 -18.56
CA THR A 532 -6.07 -28.10 -17.22
C THR A 532 -5.28 -27.16 -16.30
N ALA A 533 -4.14 -26.64 -16.75
CA ALA A 533 -3.30 -25.78 -15.95
C ALA A 533 -3.88 -24.36 -15.83
N ASN A 534 -4.13 -23.91 -14.61
CA ASN A 534 -4.63 -22.57 -14.32
C ASN A 534 -3.52 -21.52 -14.45
N GLN A 535 -3.89 -20.34 -14.93
CA GLN A 535 -3.07 -19.14 -14.86
C GLN A 535 -3.72 -18.09 -13.96
N ASN A 536 -2.97 -17.65 -12.96
CA ASN A 536 -3.42 -16.66 -11.98
C ASN A 536 -2.48 -15.47 -12.05
N LEU A 537 -2.99 -14.34 -12.52
CA LEU A 537 -2.22 -13.14 -12.79
C LEU A 537 -2.77 -11.97 -11.97
N GLY A 538 -1.93 -11.40 -11.13
CA GLY A 538 -2.29 -10.22 -10.35
C GLY A 538 -1.21 -9.15 -10.41
N GLY A 539 -1.60 -7.90 -10.47
CA GLY A 539 -0.64 -6.81 -10.44
C GLY A 539 0.23 -6.82 -9.18
N LEU A 540 -0.31 -7.27 -8.06
CA LEU A 540 0.42 -7.42 -6.80
C LEU A 540 0.60 -8.89 -6.41
N VAL A 541 -0.47 -9.68 -6.36
CA VAL A 541 -0.45 -11.08 -5.92
C VAL A 541 -1.12 -11.98 -6.95
N GLY A 542 -0.42 -13.03 -7.40
CA GLY A 542 -0.94 -13.95 -8.40
C GLY A 542 -2.03 -14.87 -7.85
N TYR A 543 -1.75 -15.61 -6.80
CA TYR A 543 -2.65 -16.61 -6.21
C TYR A 543 -2.58 -16.64 -4.69
N ALA A 544 -3.71 -16.82 -4.02
CA ALA A 544 -3.75 -16.88 -2.57
C ALA A 544 -4.70 -17.97 -2.06
N GLN A 545 -4.19 -18.79 -1.13
CA GLN A 545 -4.94 -19.78 -0.35
C GLN A 545 -5.19 -19.34 1.10
N GLY A 546 -4.65 -18.21 1.51
CA GLY A 546 -4.85 -17.58 2.82
C GLY A 546 -5.37 -16.16 2.68
N MET A 547 -5.70 -15.54 3.81
CA MET A 547 -6.24 -14.18 3.84
C MET A 547 -5.25 -13.17 3.22
N VAL A 548 -5.79 -12.28 2.41
CA VAL A 548 -5.04 -11.18 1.79
C VAL A 548 -5.66 -9.86 2.25
N SER A 549 -4.86 -9.03 2.91
CA SER A 549 -5.20 -7.66 3.25
C SER A 549 -4.26 -6.71 2.52
N LEU A 550 -4.81 -5.87 1.65
CA LEU A 550 -4.07 -4.83 0.94
C LEU A 550 -4.58 -3.46 1.38
N SER A 551 -3.66 -2.57 1.75
CA SER A 551 -3.97 -1.19 2.13
C SER A 551 -3.00 -0.23 1.44
N ASP A 552 -3.54 0.86 0.90
CA ASP A 552 -2.73 1.93 0.28
C ASP A 552 -1.76 1.43 -0.80
N CYS A 553 -2.15 0.37 -1.53
CA CYS A 553 -1.34 -0.25 -2.57
C CYS A 553 -1.81 0.17 -3.97
N ALA A 554 -0.95 0.04 -4.98
CA ALA A 554 -1.31 0.38 -6.35
C ALA A 554 -0.64 -0.51 -7.40
N ASN A 555 -1.35 -0.76 -8.51
CA ASN A 555 -0.80 -1.39 -9.69
C ASN A 555 -0.83 -0.45 -10.90
N TYR A 556 0.34 -0.19 -11.47
CA TYR A 556 0.55 0.52 -12.74
C TYR A 556 1.12 -0.39 -13.83
N GLY A 557 1.48 -1.61 -13.48
CA GLY A 557 2.11 -2.55 -14.38
C GLY A 557 1.08 -3.36 -15.17
N SER A 558 1.11 -3.27 -16.49
CA SER A 558 0.27 -4.08 -17.37
C SER A 558 0.71 -5.55 -17.37
N PHE A 559 -0.21 -6.45 -17.72
CA PHE A 559 0.15 -7.84 -17.89
C PHE A 559 -0.48 -8.43 -19.14
N SER A 560 0.22 -9.42 -19.70
CA SER A 560 -0.20 -10.16 -20.87
C SER A 560 -0.04 -11.67 -20.65
N THR A 561 -0.90 -12.45 -21.27
CA THR A 561 -0.73 -13.90 -21.35
C THR A 561 -0.76 -14.32 -22.81
N THR A 562 0.01 -15.33 -23.16
CA THR A 562 0.06 -15.83 -24.54
C THR A 562 -0.75 -17.11 -24.74
N ASN A 563 -1.71 -17.45 -23.85
CA ASN A 563 -2.11 -18.84 -23.75
C ASN A 563 -3.58 -19.21 -23.90
N ASN A 564 -3.77 -20.44 -24.41
CA ASN A 564 -5.01 -21.18 -24.55
C ASN A 564 -5.40 -22.02 -23.32
N SER A 565 -4.94 -21.67 -22.10
CA SER A 565 -5.32 -22.40 -20.88
C SER A 565 -6.81 -22.28 -20.61
N GLU A 566 -7.41 -23.36 -20.13
CA GLU A 566 -8.86 -23.41 -19.86
C GLU A 566 -9.31 -22.39 -18.80
N ASN A 567 -8.43 -22.03 -17.83
CA ASN A 567 -8.77 -21.10 -16.76
C ASN A 567 -7.69 -20.05 -16.58
N VAL A 568 -8.01 -18.83 -16.96
CA VAL A 568 -7.21 -17.63 -16.66
C VAL A 568 -7.98 -16.79 -15.67
N TYR A 569 -7.35 -16.48 -14.54
CA TYR A 569 -7.85 -15.54 -13.54
C TYR A 569 -6.93 -14.32 -13.52
N ALA A 570 -7.42 -13.19 -14.00
CA ALA A 570 -6.63 -11.99 -14.14
C ALA A 570 -7.29 -10.82 -13.43
N GLY A 571 -6.56 -10.19 -12.50
CA GLY A 571 -7.02 -9.02 -11.77
C GLY A 571 -5.94 -7.97 -11.62
N GLY A 572 -6.32 -6.72 -11.72
CA GLY A 572 -5.38 -5.61 -11.63
C GLY A 572 -4.51 -5.65 -10.36
N LEU A 573 -5.04 -6.21 -9.27
CA LEU A 573 -4.33 -6.38 -8.00
C LEU A 573 -4.11 -7.86 -7.66
N LEU A 574 -5.18 -8.66 -7.67
CA LEU A 574 -5.17 -10.07 -7.27
C LEU A 574 -5.65 -10.95 -8.42
N GLY A 575 -4.89 -12.01 -8.77
CA GLY A 575 -5.31 -12.97 -9.77
C GLY A 575 -6.47 -13.82 -9.26
N GLN A 576 -6.23 -14.63 -8.25
CA GLN A 576 -7.26 -15.48 -7.64
C GLN A 576 -7.04 -15.62 -6.13
N VAL A 577 -8.12 -15.51 -5.37
CA VAL A 577 -8.24 -15.95 -3.97
C VAL A 577 -9.14 -17.16 -3.91
N THR A 578 -8.72 -18.22 -3.20
CA THR A 578 -9.50 -19.47 -3.12
C THR A 578 -10.81 -19.31 -2.36
N SER A 579 -11.74 -20.21 -2.63
CA SER A 579 -13.03 -20.25 -1.94
C SER A 579 -12.88 -20.44 -0.43
N GLY A 580 -13.69 -19.68 0.34
CA GLY A 580 -13.67 -19.71 1.80
C GLY A 580 -12.65 -18.78 2.45
N VAL A 581 -11.77 -18.16 1.67
CA VAL A 581 -10.74 -17.23 2.15
C VAL A 581 -11.23 -15.78 2.02
N ILE A 582 -10.94 -14.96 3.02
CA ILE A 582 -11.32 -13.54 3.05
C ILE A 582 -10.22 -12.70 2.39
N CYS A 583 -10.60 -11.82 1.45
CA CYS A 583 -9.75 -10.76 0.98
C CYS A 583 -10.26 -9.39 1.43
N GLN A 584 -9.35 -8.50 1.78
CA GLN A 584 -9.67 -7.13 2.18
C GLN A 584 -8.84 -6.17 1.35
N LEU A 585 -9.51 -5.32 0.59
CA LEU A 585 -8.88 -4.22 -0.15
C LEU A 585 -9.34 -2.90 0.45
N ARG A 586 -8.40 -2.03 0.75
CA ARG A 586 -8.67 -0.70 1.28
C ARG A 586 -7.76 0.32 0.61
N ASN A 587 -8.37 1.32 -0.01
CA ASN A 587 -7.61 2.41 -0.65
C ASN A 587 -6.51 1.86 -1.58
N THR A 588 -6.87 0.86 -2.41
CA THR A 588 -5.94 0.11 -3.24
C THR A 588 -6.42 0.08 -4.67
N ASP A 589 -5.64 0.65 -5.58
CA ASP A 589 -6.09 1.02 -6.91
C ASP A 589 -5.37 0.28 -8.03
N ASN A 590 -6.09 0.05 -9.13
CA ASN A 590 -5.50 -0.44 -10.38
C ASN A 590 -5.56 0.62 -11.48
N TYR A 591 -4.40 0.99 -12.00
CA TYR A 591 -4.25 1.93 -13.11
C TYR A 591 -3.86 1.23 -14.42
N ALA A 592 -3.48 -0.03 -14.37
CA ALA A 592 -2.97 -0.74 -15.52
C ALA A 592 -4.06 -1.56 -16.20
N ASP A 593 -4.10 -1.51 -17.52
CA ASP A 593 -5.00 -2.32 -18.32
C ASP A 593 -4.77 -3.82 -18.10
N VAL A 594 -5.86 -4.56 -18.01
CA VAL A 594 -5.87 -6.02 -17.81
C VAL A 594 -6.14 -6.70 -19.14
N PHE A 595 -5.08 -7.25 -19.77
CA PHE A 595 -5.14 -7.90 -21.08
C PHE A 595 -4.83 -9.40 -20.99
N PRO A 596 -5.78 -10.26 -20.59
CA PRO A 596 -5.58 -11.69 -20.77
C PRO A 596 -5.70 -12.04 -22.26
N ALA A 597 -5.04 -13.10 -22.68
CA ALA A 597 -5.24 -13.66 -24.00
C ALA A 597 -6.75 -13.86 -24.30
N ALA A 598 -7.13 -13.77 -25.56
CA ALA A 598 -8.51 -13.99 -26.00
C ALA A 598 -8.93 -15.44 -25.69
N ASN A 599 -9.45 -15.68 -24.49
CA ASN A 599 -9.91 -16.98 -24.02
C ASN A 599 -11.34 -16.85 -23.48
N SER A 600 -12.24 -17.73 -23.98
CA SER A 600 -13.64 -17.74 -23.55
C SER A 600 -13.86 -18.06 -22.08
N ASN A 601 -12.89 -18.69 -21.43
CA ASN A 601 -12.98 -19.09 -20.02
C ASN A 601 -12.22 -18.15 -19.07
N ALA A 602 -11.63 -17.06 -19.56
CA ALA A 602 -10.96 -16.07 -18.73
C ALA A 602 -11.95 -15.37 -17.78
N LYS A 603 -11.53 -15.16 -16.53
CA LYS A 603 -12.23 -14.40 -15.51
C LYS A 603 -11.39 -13.17 -15.22
N VAL A 604 -11.89 -12.03 -15.64
CA VAL A 604 -11.13 -10.76 -15.63
C VAL A 604 -11.84 -9.75 -14.77
N GLY A 605 -11.13 -9.19 -13.82
CA GLY A 605 -11.62 -8.09 -13.00
C GLY A 605 -10.63 -6.93 -12.91
N GLY A 606 -11.14 -5.73 -12.82
CA GLY A 606 -10.30 -4.55 -12.68
C GLY A 606 -9.40 -4.59 -11.45
N LEU A 607 -9.90 -5.16 -10.35
CA LEU A 607 -9.14 -5.36 -9.12
C LEU A 607 -8.79 -6.84 -8.92
N MET A 608 -9.75 -7.76 -9.09
CA MET A 608 -9.55 -9.18 -8.80
C MET A 608 -10.11 -10.07 -9.92
N GLY A 609 -9.34 -11.08 -10.35
CA GLY A 609 -9.81 -12.08 -11.30
C GLY A 609 -10.88 -12.98 -10.70
N ARG A 610 -10.63 -13.50 -9.47
CA ARG A 610 -11.61 -14.22 -8.68
C ARG A 610 -11.42 -14.00 -7.18
N ALA A 611 -12.54 -13.75 -6.50
CA ALA A 611 -12.61 -13.82 -5.04
C ALA A 611 -14.04 -14.18 -4.62
N ASP A 612 -14.19 -15.18 -3.74
CA ASP A 612 -15.51 -15.64 -3.33
C ASP A 612 -16.01 -14.90 -2.07
N ASN A 613 -15.11 -14.45 -1.20
CA ASN A 613 -15.45 -13.69 0.01
C ASN A 613 -14.51 -12.51 0.20
N GLY A 614 -15.03 -11.41 0.71
CA GLY A 614 -14.15 -10.29 1.03
C GLY A 614 -14.86 -8.95 1.25
N GLN A 615 -14.03 -7.96 1.52
CA GLN A 615 -14.44 -6.57 1.74
C GLN A 615 -13.57 -5.65 0.89
N LEU A 616 -14.20 -4.89 0.02
CA LEU A 616 -13.57 -3.86 -0.79
C LEU A 616 -14.04 -2.51 -0.28
N HIS A 617 -13.09 -1.65 0.09
CA HIS A 617 -13.37 -0.30 0.56
C HIS A 617 -12.50 0.71 -0.19
N THR A 618 -13.10 1.79 -0.65
CA THR A 618 -12.39 2.95 -1.24
C THR A 618 -11.34 2.57 -2.29
N SER A 619 -11.58 1.50 -3.05
CA SER A 619 -10.64 0.98 -4.05
C SER A 619 -11.17 1.19 -5.46
N ILE A 620 -10.32 1.63 -6.38
CA ILE A 620 -10.73 2.08 -7.70
C ILE A 620 -10.01 1.31 -8.80
N ASN A 621 -10.78 0.94 -9.83
CA ASN A 621 -10.21 0.49 -11.09
C ASN A 621 -10.24 1.62 -12.13
N HIS A 622 -9.09 2.23 -12.39
CA HIS A 622 -8.92 3.27 -13.40
C HIS A 622 -8.67 2.71 -14.80
N ALA A 623 -8.36 1.44 -14.89
CA ALA A 623 -7.94 0.80 -16.13
C ALA A 623 -9.12 0.32 -16.98
N THR A 624 -8.90 0.24 -18.28
CA THR A 624 -9.82 -0.34 -19.23
C THR A 624 -9.70 -1.88 -19.25
N LEU A 625 -10.82 -2.57 -19.20
CA LEU A 625 -10.87 -4.02 -19.39
C LEU A 625 -11.12 -4.33 -20.87
N THR A 626 -10.12 -4.88 -21.54
CA THR A 626 -10.27 -5.19 -22.96
C THR A 626 -11.17 -6.38 -23.24
N THR A 627 -11.74 -6.34 -24.44
CA THR A 627 -12.77 -7.26 -24.90
C THR A 627 -12.21 -8.62 -25.34
N GLY A 628 -12.47 -9.67 -24.60
CA GLY A 628 -12.40 -11.08 -24.98
C GLY A 628 -13.76 -11.74 -24.73
N SER A 629 -13.91 -13.02 -25.00
CA SER A 629 -15.17 -13.75 -24.80
C SER A 629 -15.44 -14.25 -23.38
N GLY A 630 -14.53 -13.99 -22.42
CA GLY A 630 -14.63 -14.48 -21.04
C GLY A 630 -15.54 -13.65 -20.12
N LYS A 631 -15.67 -14.09 -18.86
CA LYS A 631 -16.43 -13.38 -17.81
C LYS A 631 -15.64 -12.14 -17.34
N ARG A 632 -16.32 -11.01 -17.25
CA ARG A 632 -15.72 -9.73 -16.83
C ARG A 632 -16.59 -9.00 -15.85
N GLY A 633 -15.94 -8.57 -14.76
CA GLY A 633 -16.51 -7.60 -13.85
C GLY A 633 -15.62 -6.35 -13.78
N SER A 634 -16.21 -5.20 -13.66
CA SER A 634 -15.46 -3.94 -13.58
C SER A 634 -14.50 -3.90 -12.39
N LEU A 635 -14.81 -4.62 -11.32
CA LEU A 635 -13.95 -4.83 -10.16
C LEU A 635 -13.54 -6.29 -10.00
N VAL A 636 -14.47 -7.26 -10.13
CA VAL A 636 -14.22 -8.68 -9.86
C VAL A 636 -14.72 -9.55 -11.02
N GLY A 637 -13.83 -10.36 -11.60
CA GLY A 637 -14.13 -11.22 -12.75
C GLY A 637 -15.04 -12.39 -12.40
N GLN A 638 -14.91 -12.98 -11.22
CA GLN A 638 -15.78 -14.05 -10.72
C GLN A 638 -15.90 -14.03 -9.21
N THR A 639 -17.13 -14.22 -8.71
CA THR A 639 -17.41 -14.50 -7.31
C THR A 639 -18.50 -15.56 -7.19
N ASN A 640 -18.35 -16.49 -6.25
CA ASN A 640 -19.36 -17.50 -5.90
C ASN A 640 -19.82 -17.37 -4.44
N GLY A 641 -19.40 -16.31 -3.74
CA GLY A 641 -19.65 -16.08 -2.33
C GLY A 641 -20.11 -14.66 -2.01
N SER A 642 -19.79 -14.19 -0.80
CA SER A 642 -20.23 -12.88 -0.32
C SER A 642 -19.11 -11.86 -0.38
N LEU A 643 -19.24 -10.90 -1.30
CA LEU A 643 -18.37 -9.72 -1.40
C LEU A 643 -19.14 -8.49 -0.92
N THR A 644 -18.56 -7.76 0.04
CA THR A 644 -19.04 -6.44 0.44
C THR A 644 -18.22 -5.39 -0.29
N VAL A 645 -18.89 -4.49 -1.01
CA VAL A 645 -18.26 -3.44 -1.81
C VAL A 645 -18.77 -2.10 -1.34
N ASN A 646 -17.89 -1.29 -0.72
CA ASN A 646 -18.21 0.03 -0.18
C ASN A 646 -17.29 1.07 -0.82
N ASP A 647 -17.87 2.13 -1.37
CA ASP A 647 -17.14 3.27 -1.95
C ASP A 647 -16.08 2.88 -3.00
N CYS A 648 -16.31 1.76 -3.69
CA CYS A 648 -15.45 1.29 -4.77
C CYS A 648 -16.10 1.60 -6.11
N CYS A 649 -15.29 1.97 -7.10
CA CYS A 649 -15.80 2.35 -8.40
C CYS A 649 -14.84 1.98 -9.54
N THR A 650 -15.27 2.25 -10.75
CA THR A 650 -14.48 2.10 -11.97
C THR A 650 -14.67 3.31 -12.87
N ASP A 651 -13.66 3.67 -13.63
CA ASP A 651 -13.74 4.77 -14.58
C ASP A 651 -14.69 4.48 -15.75
N GLN A 652 -15.08 5.54 -16.48
CA GLN A 652 -16.15 5.50 -17.50
C GLN A 652 -15.91 4.50 -18.65
N GLY A 653 -14.65 4.12 -18.92
CA GLY A 653 -14.35 3.16 -19.97
C GLY A 653 -14.95 1.76 -19.77
N ASN A 654 -15.39 1.46 -18.54
CA ASN A 654 -16.00 0.19 -18.15
C ASN A 654 -17.51 0.30 -17.89
N THR A 655 -18.15 1.39 -18.33
CA THR A 655 -19.60 1.59 -18.20
C THR A 655 -20.35 0.48 -18.94
N GLY A 656 -21.22 -0.23 -18.21
CA GLY A 656 -21.96 -1.38 -18.75
C GLY A 656 -21.45 -2.74 -18.30
N LEU A 657 -20.26 -2.83 -17.70
CA LEU A 657 -19.82 -4.06 -17.04
C LEU A 657 -20.41 -4.13 -15.62
N PRO A 658 -20.88 -5.30 -15.15
CA PRO A 658 -21.27 -5.47 -13.75
C PRO A 658 -20.06 -5.32 -12.84
N LEU A 659 -20.25 -4.91 -11.58
CA LEU A 659 -19.17 -4.88 -10.58
C LEU A 659 -18.49 -6.25 -10.44
N CYS A 660 -19.32 -7.30 -10.39
CA CYS A 660 -18.90 -8.69 -10.47
C CYS A 660 -19.59 -9.35 -11.66
N ALA A 661 -18.88 -10.18 -12.43
CA ALA A 661 -19.42 -10.77 -13.65
C ALA A 661 -20.68 -11.65 -13.45
N GLU A 662 -20.96 -12.09 -12.23
CA GLU A 662 -22.12 -12.94 -11.88
C GLU A 662 -23.18 -12.23 -11.01
N GLN A 663 -22.97 -10.95 -10.64
CA GLN A 663 -23.95 -10.15 -9.89
C GLN A 663 -24.47 -9.00 -10.76
N ALA A 664 -25.79 -8.84 -10.80
CA ALA A 664 -26.50 -7.89 -11.67
C ALA A 664 -26.53 -6.44 -11.11
N SER A 665 -25.44 -5.91 -10.56
CA SER A 665 -25.36 -4.52 -10.13
C SER A 665 -24.27 -3.76 -10.87
N THR A 666 -24.64 -2.69 -11.54
CA THR A 666 -23.69 -1.73 -12.14
C THR A 666 -23.64 -0.50 -11.25
N GLN A 667 -22.47 -0.18 -10.70
CA GLN A 667 -22.25 1.06 -9.97
C GLN A 667 -21.05 1.79 -10.61
N PRO A 668 -21.28 2.75 -11.52
CA PRO A 668 -20.22 3.63 -12.00
C PRO A 668 -19.76 4.56 -10.87
N CYS A 669 -18.53 5.04 -10.95
CA CYS A 669 -18.08 6.15 -10.11
C CYS A 669 -19.03 7.34 -10.32
N ASP A 670 -19.70 7.79 -9.29
CA ASP A 670 -20.38 9.07 -9.36
C ASP A 670 -19.34 10.21 -9.32
N GLU A 671 -19.77 11.43 -9.71
CA GLU A 671 -18.85 12.58 -9.70
C GLU A 671 -18.31 12.90 -8.29
N LYS A 672 -19.01 12.47 -7.23
CA LYS A 672 -18.57 12.66 -5.85
C LYS A 672 -17.31 11.84 -5.52
N HIS A 673 -17.25 10.60 -6.00
CA HIS A 673 -16.09 9.73 -5.81
C HIS A 673 -14.88 10.13 -6.69
N ARG A 674 -15.14 10.80 -7.84
CA ARG A 674 -14.09 11.30 -8.74
C ARG A 674 -13.35 12.53 -8.22
N LYS A 675 -14.03 13.40 -7.47
CA LYS A 675 -13.46 14.67 -6.98
C LYS A 675 -12.68 14.51 -5.65
N GLY A 676 -12.68 13.33 -5.05
CA GLY A 676 -11.90 13.02 -3.86
C GLY A 676 -10.52 12.38 -4.14
N LEU A 677 -10.14 12.28 -5.43
CA LEU A 677 -8.85 11.73 -5.88
C LEU A 677 -7.97 12.82 -6.48
#